data_b364bf76c53da0d4a887422d29823e55
#
_entry.id   b364bf76c53da0d4a887422d29823e55
#
_cell.length_a   1.000
_cell.length_b   1.000
_cell.length_c   1.000
_cell.angle_alpha   90.00
_cell.angle_beta   90.00
_cell.angle_gamma   90.00
#
_symmetry.space_group_name_H-M   'P 1'
#
loop_
_entity.id
_entity.type
_entity.pdbx_description
1 polymer ?
#
loop_
_entity_poly.entity_id
_entity_poly.type
_entity_poly.pdbx_seq_one_letter_code
_entity_poly.pdbx_strand_id
1 'polypeptide(L)'
;MFLLSLLSAVVAAAQSPLTNVQSIMALDDAALAAKPALELRGVITCSDPAYALLFVQDETGGIFIHQVGAPGKFQAGDQVTVRGTVARGLLIPMAAATEITVQGKTNLPPARFISIGTLNTGAPVGDRVELRGVVQRARVTDGHLFLHLVSGENRCTVMMPHTGALPDLLDTRVSVRGVGAATFNRDQQLTGFQVCGPGLSELEVTFRPAVPAWEAPLSSSGELLRQSARRTPEHRVRVRGAVTLHWPEQITVLQDASGGLVIEGGLPGTVQAGDDVEVIGFLKRPLESARLVNAQSKRLGVAKEITARLGTLAEAAGWSNQLVRLEAEVVAWQPPRDGEISAVLLAGDQHFVARLPAAGANAVAAAFPPGTHLTATGVLRPALREANKVPGLSLLLRGPGDLELVRAAPPSPWRWVWITSGAMAAVTLTAAGLFWFFSRRHRRVVTTAALRQSNTESRFTDLERQLRSAHRERELIAQELHDNIIQSIYSVGLGLDEARRLAEQNPERLPERLEKAVGGLNAVIRDVRAFLGGLEPKGLDGNELKGALKSVLLASGEDQQARFSIRIDPAAAGSLTPTQATEVFNIAREAMTNAMRHAQAPLTTVTLLATGRGVRLEIEDNGGGFDPAKLERDSLGLRHMQQRAQSIGATWQLESAPGKGTRIIVDVSSSPLLTLPAINDNE
;
A
#
# COMPACT_ATOMS: atom_id res chain seq x y z
N MET A 1 8.01 -53.77 54.16
CA MET A 1 6.79 -53.26 53.57
C MET A 1 7.16 -52.41 52.37
N PHE A 2 7.02 -52.93 51.20
CA PHE A 2 7.51 -52.36 49.92
C PHE A 2 6.59 -51.22 49.45
N LEU A 3 7.15 -50.04 49.22
CA LEU A 3 6.52 -48.99 48.45
C LEU A 3 6.95 -49.17 47.00
N LEU A 4 6.03 -49.59 46.13
CA LEU A 4 6.14 -49.53 44.69
C LEU A 4 5.93 -48.09 44.25
N SER A 5 6.99 -47.43 43.79
CA SER A 5 6.91 -46.18 43.01
C SER A 5 6.58 -46.53 41.56
N LEU A 6 5.35 -46.30 41.15
CA LEU A 6 4.96 -46.30 39.72
C LEU A 6 5.60 -45.13 39.04
N LEU A 7 6.66 -45.36 38.30
CA LEU A 7 7.15 -44.45 37.25
C LEU A 7 6.18 -44.55 36.08
N SER A 8 5.27 -43.60 35.96
CA SER A 8 4.49 -43.39 34.74
C SER A 8 5.38 -42.79 33.69
N ALA A 9 6.05 -43.61 32.90
CA ALA A 9 6.67 -43.20 31.67
C ALA A 9 5.52 -42.80 30.70
N VAL A 10 5.33 -41.51 30.52
CA VAL A 10 4.56 -40.99 29.39
C VAL A 10 5.38 -41.33 28.14
N VAL A 11 5.06 -42.44 27.52
CA VAL A 11 5.49 -42.72 26.16
C VAL A 11 4.78 -41.71 25.26
N ALA A 12 5.46 -40.62 24.95
CA ALA A 12 5.06 -39.76 23.85
C ALA A 12 5.01 -40.67 22.61
N ALA A 13 3.81 -40.99 22.15
CA ALA A 13 3.64 -41.67 20.87
C ALA A 13 4.35 -40.86 19.81
N ALA A 14 5.50 -41.39 19.35
CA ALA A 14 6.22 -40.76 18.22
C ALA A 14 5.24 -40.82 17.04
N GLN A 15 4.66 -39.66 16.71
CA GLN A 15 3.84 -39.56 15.52
C GLN A 15 4.71 -39.97 14.33
N SER A 16 4.21 -40.90 13.52
CA SER A 16 4.90 -41.31 12.29
C SER A 16 5.22 -40.10 11.48
N PRO A 17 6.43 -39.97 10.88
CA PRO A 17 6.79 -38.84 10.09
C PRO A 17 5.82 -38.67 8.92
N LEU A 18 5.51 -37.44 8.58
CA LEU A 18 4.71 -37.11 7.41
C LEU A 18 5.49 -37.49 6.15
N THR A 19 4.85 -38.21 5.23
CA THR A 19 5.54 -38.80 4.06
C THR A 19 5.09 -38.24 2.73
N ASN A 20 4.06 -37.40 2.69
CA ASN A 20 3.56 -36.80 1.46
C ASN A 20 3.18 -35.32 1.64
N VAL A 21 3.23 -34.57 0.54
CA VAL A 21 2.97 -33.14 0.54
C VAL A 21 1.53 -32.81 0.90
N GLN A 22 0.55 -33.60 0.42
CA GLN A 22 -0.87 -33.33 0.70
C GLN A 22 -1.15 -33.32 2.22
N SER A 23 -0.58 -34.29 2.95
CA SER A 23 -0.73 -34.36 4.40
C SER A 23 -0.11 -33.16 5.11
N ILE A 24 1.01 -32.63 4.57
CA ILE A 24 1.67 -31.43 5.10
C ILE A 24 0.80 -30.19 4.86
N MET A 25 0.24 -30.06 3.67
CA MET A 25 -0.60 -28.93 3.31
C MET A 25 -1.96 -28.92 4.04
N ALA A 26 -2.39 -30.06 4.58
CA ALA A 26 -3.61 -30.19 5.34
C ALA A 26 -3.45 -29.85 6.84
N LEU A 27 -2.22 -29.57 7.32
CA LEU A 27 -1.97 -29.23 8.71
C LEU A 27 -2.59 -27.88 9.07
N ASP A 28 -3.22 -27.84 10.21
CA ASP A 28 -3.67 -26.60 10.83
C ASP A 28 -2.53 -25.89 11.60
N ASP A 29 -2.78 -24.69 12.05
CA ASP A 29 -1.79 -23.89 12.78
C ASP A 29 -1.29 -24.57 14.07
N ALA A 30 -2.12 -25.35 14.75
CA ALA A 30 -1.76 -26.07 15.97
C ALA A 30 -0.81 -27.22 15.67
N ALA A 31 -1.10 -27.99 14.62
CA ALA A 31 -0.23 -29.07 14.16
C ALA A 31 1.09 -28.55 13.61
N LEU A 32 1.10 -27.41 12.91
CA LEU A 32 2.34 -26.75 12.45
C LEU A 32 3.20 -26.27 13.62
N ALA A 33 2.59 -25.76 14.67
CA ALA A 33 3.32 -25.33 15.87
C ALA A 33 4.06 -26.49 16.58
N ALA A 34 3.52 -27.71 16.47
CA ALA A 34 4.15 -28.93 17.00
C ALA A 34 5.39 -29.36 16.20
N LYS A 35 5.65 -28.77 15.03
CA LYS A 35 6.78 -29.11 14.13
C LYS A 35 6.89 -30.61 13.86
N PRO A 36 5.86 -31.26 13.30
CA PRO A 36 5.85 -32.68 13.10
C PRO A 36 7.05 -33.15 12.25
N ALA A 37 7.53 -34.35 12.56
CA ALA A 37 8.62 -34.96 11.81
C ALA A 37 8.19 -35.24 10.36
N LEU A 38 9.15 -35.12 9.44
CA LEU A 38 8.99 -35.27 8.00
C LEU A 38 10.00 -36.29 7.47
N GLU A 39 9.54 -37.23 6.64
CA GLU A 39 10.36 -38.03 5.75
C GLU A 39 9.68 -38.08 4.38
N LEU A 40 9.99 -37.09 3.54
CA LEU A 40 9.37 -36.92 2.22
C LEU A 40 10.25 -37.51 1.13
N ARG A 41 9.68 -38.32 0.26
CA ARG A 41 10.34 -38.79 -0.97
C ARG A 41 9.74 -38.06 -2.16
N GLY A 42 10.60 -37.51 -3.02
CA GLY A 42 10.13 -36.75 -4.17
C GLY A 42 11.22 -36.44 -5.14
N VAL A 43 10.91 -35.65 -6.13
CA VAL A 43 11.82 -35.18 -7.17
C VAL A 43 12.05 -33.69 -7.01
N ILE A 44 13.30 -33.27 -7.08
CA ILE A 44 13.62 -31.85 -7.11
C ILE A 44 13.14 -31.26 -8.43
N THR A 45 12.21 -30.32 -8.35
CA THR A 45 11.59 -29.66 -9.49
C THR A 45 12.24 -28.33 -9.82
N CYS A 46 12.82 -27.66 -8.83
CA CYS A 46 13.61 -26.43 -8.99
C CYS A 46 14.64 -26.34 -7.86
N SER A 47 15.87 -25.99 -8.23
CA SER A 47 16.96 -25.70 -7.29
C SER A 47 17.73 -24.50 -7.78
N ASP A 48 17.75 -23.44 -6.97
CA ASP A 48 18.49 -22.22 -7.24
C ASP A 48 19.13 -21.69 -5.96
N PRO A 49 20.38 -22.04 -5.70
CA PRO A 49 21.10 -21.61 -4.50
C PRO A 49 21.28 -20.09 -4.39
N ALA A 50 21.34 -19.37 -5.52
CA ALA A 50 21.53 -17.91 -5.52
C ALA A 50 20.32 -17.18 -4.91
N TYR A 51 19.14 -17.75 -5.06
CA TYR A 51 17.88 -17.23 -4.49
C TYR A 51 17.36 -18.09 -3.33
N ALA A 52 18.18 -19.01 -2.82
CA ALA A 52 17.80 -19.94 -1.74
C ALA A 52 16.49 -20.72 -2.05
N LEU A 53 16.28 -21.07 -3.31
CA LEU A 53 15.11 -21.81 -3.76
C LEU A 53 15.42 -23.29 -3.90
N LEU A 54 14.61 -24.11 -3.23
CA LEU A 54 14.62 -25.55 -3.42
C LEU A 54 13.19 -26.06 -3.30
N PHE A 55 12.69 -26.71 -4.34
CA PHE A 55 11.36 -27.30 -4.37
C PHE A 55 11.46 -28.79 -4.67
N VAL A 56 10.69 -29.55 -3.92
CA VAL A 56 10.52 -31.01 -4.09
C VAL A 56 9.06 -31.30 -4.35
N GLN A 57 8.78 -32.18 -5.29
CA GLN A 57 7.42 -32.61 -5.60
C GLN A 57 7.34 -34.14 -5.50
N ASP A 58 6.28 -34.62 -4.83
CA ASP A 58 5.85 -36.01 -4.84
C ASP A 58 4.61 -36.18 -5.75
N GLU A 59 3.95 -37.34 -5.65
CA GLU A 59 2.74 -37.63 -6.42
C GLU A 59 1.53 -36.79 -5.97
N THR A 60 1.58 -36.18 -4.78
CA THR A 60 0.47 -35.47 -4.16
C THR A 60 0.57 -33.95 -4.29
N GLY A 61 1.78 -33.41 -4.53
CA GLY A 61 2.00 -31.97 -4.71
C GLY A 61 3.47 -31.58 -4.55
N GLY A 62 3.73 -30.28 -4.64
CA GLY A 62 5.04 -29.68 -4.48
C GLY A 62 5.16 -28.84 -3.20
N ILE A 63 6.36 -28.81 -2.63
CA ILE A 63 6.66 -28.09 -1.40
C ILE A 63 8.00 -27.38 -1.47
N PHE A 64 8.07 -26.20 -0.83
CA PHE A 64 9.34 -25.49 -0.62
C PHE A 64 10.15 -26.15 0.51
N ILE A 65 11.45 -26.36 0.26
CA ILE A 65 12.38 -26.92 1.22
C ILE A 65 13.31 -25.83 1.72
N HIS A 66 13.23 -25.56 2.99
CA HIS A 66 14.20 -24.73 3.70
C HIS A 66 15.33 -25.62 4.23
N GLN A 67 16.54 -25.41 3.76
CA GLN A 67 17.71 -26.16 4.23
C GLN A 67 18.22 -25.58 5.54
N VAL A 68 18.38 -26.41 6.54
CA VAL A 68 19.04 -26.05 7.80
C VAL A 68 20.51 -26.42 7.70
N GLY A 69 21.38 -25.42 7.47
CA GLY A 69 22.82 -25.62 7.31
C GLY A 69 23.37 -25.18 5.94
N ALA A 70 24.50 -25.74 5.51
CA ALA A 70 25.11 -25.38 4.24
C ALA A 70 24.27 -25.86 3.05
N PRO A 71 24.02 -25.02 2.03
CA PRO A 71 23.25 -25.42 0.88
C PRO A 71 23.93 -26.55 0.09
N GLY A 72 23.21 -27.65 -0.15
CA GLY A 72 23.64 -28.73 -0.99
C GLY A 72 23.63 -28.37 -2.48
N LYS A 73 24.43 -29.08 -3.28
CA LYS A 73 24.39 -28.94 -4.74
C LYS A 73 23.35 -29.92 -5.30
N PHE A 74 22.12 -29.43 -5.46
CA PHE A 74 21.02 -30.22 -6.00
C PHE A 74 20.64 -29.72 -7.41
N GLN A 75 20.11 -30.65 -8.21
CA GLN A 75 19.65 -30.35 -9.57
C GLN A 75 18.22 -30.81 -9.78
N ALA A 76 17.51 -30.13 -10.65
CA ALA A 76 16.20 -30.59 -11.10
C ALA A 76 16.29 -32.00 -11.69
N GLY A 77 15.34 -32.87 -11.31
CA GLY A 77 15.37 -34.30 -11.66
C GLY A 77 16.10 -35.19 -10.65
N ASP A 78 16.75 -34.64 -9.63
CA ASP A 78 17.28 -35.47 -8.54
C ASP A 78 16.13 -36.06 -7.74
N GLN A 79 16.08 -37.38 -7.59
CA GLN A 79 15.18 -38.07 -6.71
C GLN A 79 15.76 -38.04 -5.30
N VAL A 80 15.02 -37.53 -4.35
CA VAL A 80 15.55 -37.29 -3.01
C VAL A 80 14.61 -37.84 -1.91
N THR A 81 15.26 -38.12 -0.78
CA THR A 81 14.56 -38.28 0.52
C THR A 81 14.96 -37.09 1.38
N VAL A 82 13.95 -36.34 1.82
CA VAL A 82 14.06 -35.16 2.69
C VAL A 82 13.64 -35.54 4.09
N ARG A 83 14.52 -35.40 5.08
CA ARG A 83 14.21 -35.57 6.49
C ARG A 83 14.32 -34.26 7.23
N GLY A 84 13.45 -34.06 8.18
CA GLY A 84 13.42 -32.84 8.96
C GLY A 84 12.10 -32.68 9.70
N THR A 85 11.62 -31.44 9.76
CA THR A 85 10.33 -31.12 10.37
C THR A 85 9.54 -30.23 9.44
N VAL A 86 8.23 -30.21 9.62
CA VAL A 86 7.38 -29.21 8.96
C VAL A 86 7.47 -27.89 9.74
N ALA A 87 7.60 -26.80 9.01
CA ALA A 87 7.64 -25.47 9.58
C ALA A 87 6.57 -24.58 8.94
N ARG A 88 6.17 -23.55 9.66
CA ARG A 88 5.28 -22.52 9.13
C ARG A 88 6.04 -21.68 8.11
N GLY A 89 5.60 -21.69 6.87
CA GLY A 89 6.08 -20.76 5.84
C GLY A 89 5.31 -19.44 5.88
N LEU A 90 5.75 -18.48 5.05
CA LEU A 90 5.09 -17.17 4.96
C LEU A 90 3.68 -17.24 4.35
N LEU A 91 3.43 -18.20 3.47
CA LEU A 91 2.13 -18.37 2.80
C LEU A 91 1.55 -19.77 3.02
N ILE A 92 2.36 -20.79 2.85
CA ILE A 92 2.00 -22.20 2.96
C ILE A 92 3.02 -22.91 3.86
N PRO A 93 2.71 -24.09 4.42
CA PRO A 93 3.69 -24.90 5.14
C PRO A 93 4.93 -25.16 4.29
N MET A 94 6.08 -25.29 4.93
CA MET A 94 7.35 -25.62 4.27
C MET A 94 8.08 -26.77 5.02
N ALA A 95 8.93 -27.48 4.34
CA ALA A 95 9.79 -28.47 4.95
C ALA A 95 11.09 -27.82 5.43
N ALA A 96 11.36 -27.88 6.72
CA ALA A 96 12.66 -27.52 7.31
C ALA A 96 13.55 -28.78 7.31
N ALA A 97 14.36 -28.91 6.24
CA ALA A 97 15.17 -30.10 6.03
C ALA A 97 16.46 -30.03 6.84
N THR A 98 16.70 -31.05 7.65
CA THR A 98 17.98 -31.29 8.34
C THR A 98 18.90 -32.19 7.53
N GLU A 99 18.32 -33.06 6.69
CA GLU A 99 19.05 -33.98 5.83
C GLU A 99 18.31 -34.11 4.49
N ILE A 100 19.06 -34.07 3.39
CA ILE A 100 18.56 -34.37 2.04
C ILE A 100 19.51 -35.39 1.40
N THR A 101 18.97 -36.55 1.13
CA THR A 101 19.75 -37.65 0.50
C THR A 101 19.32 -37.83 -0.94
N VAL A 102 20.24 -37.70 -1.89
CA VAL A 102 19.99 -37.99 -3.31
C VAL A 102 20.00 -39.52 -3.52
N GLN A 103 18.91 -40.04 -4.04
CA GLN A 103 18.74 -41.47 -4.35
C GLN A 103 19.14 -41.81 -5.79
N GLY A 104 18.97 -40.86 -6.70
CA GLY A 104 19.27 -41.03 -8.12
C GLY A 104 18.72 -39.88 -8.95
N LYS A 105 18.59 -40.09 -10.24
CA LYS A 105 17.95 -39.13 -11.16
C LYS A 105 16.72 -39.75 -11.80
N THR A 106 15.72 -38.93 -12.05
CA THR A 106 14.48 -39.32 -12.73
C THR A 106 13.94 -38.18 -13.59
N ASN A 107 12.97 -38.46 -14.40
CA ASN A 107 12.25 -37.41 -15.14
C ASN A 107 11.51 -36.49 -14.19
N LEU A 108 11.44 -35.22 -14.57
CA LEU A 108 10.60 -34.25 -13.82
C LEU A 108 9.13 -34.68 -13.86
N PRO A 109 8.40 -34.52 -12.77
CA PRO A 109 6.96 -34.75 -12.74
C PRO A 109 6.25 -33.96 -13.86
N PRO A 110 5.13 -34.47 -14.40
CA PRO A 110 4.37 -33.75 -15.42
C PRO A 110 3.92 -32.39 -14.90
N ALA A 111 4.14 -31.33 -15.71
CA ALA A 111 3.69 -30.00 -15.38
C ALA A 111 2.17 -29.87 -15.63
N ARG A 112 1.44 -29.37 -14.66
CA ARG A 112 0.00 -29.08 -14.84
C ARG A 112 -0.19 -27.76 -15.55
N PHE A 113 -0.90 -27.76 -16.69
CA PHE A 113 -1.25 -26.52 -17.37
C PHE A 113 -2.19 -25.69 -16.51
N ILE A 114 -1.83 -24.43 -16.31
CA ILE A 114 -2.66 -23.44 -15.61
C ILE A 114 -2.62 -22.09 -16.35
N SER A 115 -3.60 -21.24 -16.11
CA SER A 115 -3.54 -19.86 -16.58
C SER A 115 -2.66 -18.99 -15.67
N ILE A 116 -2.14 -17.89 -16.20
CA ILE A 116 -1.45 -16.88 -15.37
C ILE A 116 -2.40 -16.31 -14.29
N GLY A 117 -3.70 -16.19 -14.61
CA GLY A 117 -4.70 -15.78 -13.63
C GLY A 117 -4.82 -16.78 -12.47
N THR A 118 -4.76 -18.08 -12.74
CA THR A 118 -4.77 -19.13 -11.71
C THR A 118 -3.50 -19.08 -10.87
N LEU A 119 -2.32 -18.84 -11.47
CA LEU A 119 -1.08 -18.64 -10.70
C LEU A 119 -1.23 -17.48 -9.71
N ASN A 120 -1.81 -16.38 -10.16
CA ASN A 120 -1.98 -15.17 -9.34
C ASN A 120 -2.96 -15.33 -8.17
N THR A 121 -3.73 -16.41 -8.11
CA THR A 121 -4.51 -16.78 -6.91
C THR A 121 -3.68 -17.43 -5.81
N GLY A 122 -2.43 -17.81 -6.12
CA GLY A 122 -1.54 -18.51 -5.18
C GLY A 122 -1.82 -20.00 -5.00
N ALA A 123 -2.84 -20.53 -5.65
CA ALA A 123 -3.24 -21.92 -5.49
C ALA A 123 -2.16 -22.97 -5.83
N PRO A 124 -1.30 -22.78 -6.86
CA PRO A 124 -0.31 -23.76 -7.25
C PRO A 124 1.12 -23.48 -6.70
N VAL A 125 1.23 -22.82 -5.56
CA VAL A 125 2.56 -22.58 -4.96
C VAL A 125 3.18 -23.91 -4.51
N GLY A 126 4.40 -24.17 -5.00
CA GLY A 126 5.14 -25.42 -4.79
C GLY A 126 5.01 -26.42 -5.94
N ASP A 127 3.89 -26.45 -6.64
CA ASP A 127 3.62 -27.40 -7.73
C ASP A 127 4.38 -27.04 -9.01
N ARG A 128 4.74 -28.07 -9.77
CA ARG A 128 5.23 -27.90 -11.13
C ARG A 128 4.09 -27.60 -12.09
N VAL A 129 4.17 -26.45 -12.73
CA VAL A 129 3.13 -25.91 -13.59
C VAL A 129 3.65 -25.60 -14.99
N GLU A 130 2.76 -25.60 -15.99
CA GLU A 130 3.00 -25.07 -17.31
C GLU A 130 2.15 -23.80 -17.49
N LEU A 131 2.82 -22.72 -17.90
CA LEU A 131 2.17 -21.46 -18.26
C LEU A 131 2.41 -21.12 -19.72
N ARG A 132 1.45 -20.43 -20.33
CA ARG A 132 1.58 -19.87 -21.66
C ARG A 132 1.34 -18.38 -21.64
N GLY A 133 2.19 -17.64 -22.35
CA GLY A 133 2.04 -16.19 -22.46
C GLY A 133 3.01 -15.60 -23.48
N VAL A 134 2.80 -14.33 -23.80
CA VAL A 134 3.68 -13.56 -24.67
C VAL A 134 4.75 -12.88 -23.82
N VAL A 135 6.01 -13.01 -24.25
CA VAL A 135 7.14 -12.36 -23.59
C VAL A 135 7.14 -10.89 -23.94
N GLN A 136 6.77 -10.05 -23.00
CA GLN A 136 6.77 -8.60 -23.18
C GLN A 136 8.05 -7.92 -22.69
N ARG A 137 8.81 -8.57 -21.81
CA ARG A 137 10.12 -8.11 -21.36
C ARG A 137 10.98 -9.32 -21.05
N ALA A 138 12.24 -9.26 -21.44
CA ALA A 138 13.25 -10.24 -21.10
C ALA A 138 14.53 -9.53 -20.65
N ARG A 139 15.18 -10.03 -19.61
CA ARG A 139 16.46 -9.53 -19.14
C ARG A 139 17.27 -10.65 -18.53
N VAL A 140 18.58 -10.56 -18.67
CA VAL A 140 19.53 -11.41 -17.96
C VAL A 140 20.25 -10.55 -16.91
N THR A 141 20.19 -10.98 -15.67
CA THR A 141 20.79 -10.28 -14.53
C THR A 141 21.24 -11.33 -13.51
N ASP A 142 22.45 -11.19 -12.98
CA ASP A 142 23.01 -12.06 -11.93
C ASP A 142 22.92 -13.57 -12.25
N GLY A 143 23.18 -13.92 -13.52
CA GLY A 143 23.15 -15.32 -13.96
C GLY A 143 21.75 -15.92 -14.12
N HIS A 144 20.71 -15.07 -14.20
CA HIS A 144 19.33 -15.49 -14.36
C HIS A 144 18.63 -14.75 -15.50
N LEU A 145 17.81 -15.49 -16.23
CA LEU A 145 16.87 -14.96 -17.20
C LEU A 145 15.56 -14.67 -16.49
N PHE A 146 15.10 -13.42 -16.59
CA PHE A 146 13.79 -12.98 -16.15
C PHE A 146 12.92 -12.66 -17.36
N LEU A 147 11.78 -13.35 -17.45
CA LEU A 147 10.78 -13.11 -18.48
C LEU A 147 9.51 -12.57 -17.84
N HIS A 148 8.99 -11.49 -18.40
CA HIS A 148 7.65 -11.01 -18.05
C HIS A 148 6.67 -11.52 -19.09
N LEU A 149 5.85 -12.49 -18.70
CA LEU A 149 4.82 -13.09 -19.53
C LEU A 149 3.49 -12.40 -19.31
N VAL A 150 2.76 -12.23 -20.41
CA VAL A 150 1.40 -11.66 -20.40
C VAL A 150 0.48 -12.61 -21.16
N SER A 151 -0.71 -12.83 -20.61
CA SER A 151 -1.84 -13.49 -21.27
C SER A 151 -3.13 -12.78 -20.88
N GLY A 152 -3.74 -12.08 -21.83
CA GLY A 152 -4.84 -11.15 -21.58
C GLY A 152 -4.42 -10.02 -20.62
N GLU A 153 -5.12 -9.90 -19.50
CA GLU A 153 -4.82 -8.89 -18.47
C GLU A 153 -3.82 -9.40 -17.40
N ASN A 154 -3.56 -10.71 -17.39
CA ASN A 154 -2.74 -11.34 -16.38
C ASN A 154 -1.26 -11.33 -16.75
N ARG A 155 -0.43 -11.15 -15.73
CA ARG A 155 1.03 -11.08 -15.86
C ARG A 155 1.69 -11.97 -14.83
N CYS A 156 2.82 -12.55 -15.21
CA CYS A 156 3.70 -13.19 -14.25
C CYS A 156 5.16 -12.99 -14.65
N THR A 157 6.04 -13.13 -13.68
CA THR A 157 7.48 -13.23 -13.91
C THR A 157 7.87 -14.71 -13.95
N VAL A 158 8.69 -15.06 -14.90
CA VAL A 158 9.39 -16.35 -14.92
C VAL A 158 10.87 -16.07 -14.67
N MET A 159 11.44 -16.80 -13.76
CA MET A 159 12.88 -16.75 -13.44
C MET A 159 13.49 -18.11 -13.68
N MET A 160 14.66 -18.15 -14.32
CA MET A 160 15.43 -19.39 -14.50
C MET A 160 16.93 -19.10 -14.61
N PRO A 161 17.80 -20.01 -14.16
CA PRO A 161 19.24 -19.89 -14.32
C PRO A 161 19.62 -19.76 -15.81
N HIS A 162 20.43 -18.74 -16.12
CA HIS A 162 20.95 -18.52 -17.47
C HIS A 162 22.14 -17.56 -17.44
N THR A 163 23.28 -18.03 -17.87
CA THR A 163 24.52 -17.24 -17.89
C THR A 163 24.95 -16.77 -19.29
N GLY A 164 24.17 -17.14 -20.31
CA GLY A 164 24.44 -16.78 -21.71
C GLY A 164 23.92 -15.41 -22.11
N ALA A 165 24.03 -15.11 -23.41
CA ALA A 165 23.40 -13.93 -23.99
C ALA A 165 21.88 -13.98 -23.84
N LEU A 166 21.25 -12.80 -23.85
CA LEU A 166 19.78 -12.71 -23.78
C LEU A 166 19.16 -13.44 -24.98
N PRO A 167 18.33 -14.49 -24.77
CA PRO A 167 17.67 -15.18 -25.87
C PRO A 167 16.70 -14.26 -26.59
N ASP A 168 16.56 -14.44 -27.90
CA ASP A 168 15.58 -13.72 -28.73
C ASP A 168 14.16 -14.28 -28.52
N LEU A 169 13.57 -13.90 -27.40
CA LEU A 169 12.24 -14.32 -26.96
C LEU A 169 11.21 -13.20 -26.96
N LEU A 170 11.65 -11.95 -27.14
CA LEU A 170 10.77 -10.81 -27.05
C LEU A 170 9.67 -10.86 -28.14
N ASP A 171 8.41 -10.65 -27.73
CA ASP A 171 7.25 -10.75 -28.60
C ASP A 171 6.92 -12.17 -29.10
N THR A 172 7.54 -13.19 -28.53
CA THR A 172 7.17 -14.58 -28.80
C THR A 172 6.16 -15.08 -27.78
N ARG A 173 5.27 -15.98 -28.19
CA ARG A 173 4.47 -16.75 -27.25
C ARG A 173 5.26 -17.98 -26.84
N VAL A 174 5.40 -18.15 -25.56
CA VAL A 174 6.15 -19.27 -24.98
C VAL A 174 5.24 -20.13 -24.11
N SER A 175 5.57 -21.42 -24.04
CA SER A 175 5.14 -22.33 -22.98
C SER A 175 6.33 -22.53 -22.05
N VAL A 176 6.14 -22.30 -20.75
CA VAL A 176 7.18 -22.42 -19.74
C VAL A 176 6.71 -23.37 -18.65
N ARG A 177 7.59 -24.34 -18.32
CA ARG A 177 7.37 -25.28 -17.22
C ARG A 177 8.30 -24.91 -16.08
N GLY A 178 7.77 -24.88 -14.88
CA GLY A 178 8.52 -24.53 -13.67
C GLY A 178 7.66 -24.65 -12.44
N VAL A 179 8.18 -24.22 -11.32
CA VAL A 179 7.49 -24.27 -10.03
C VAL A 179 6.84 -22.93 -9.73
N GLY A 180 5.55 -22.95 -9.37
CA GLY A 180 4.87 -21.77 -8.87
C GLY A 180 5.43 -21.36 -7.50
N ALA A 181 5.89 -20.12 -7.37
CA ALA A 181 6.49 -19.59 -6.16
C ALA A 181 5.88 -18.23 -5.79
N ALA A 182 5.72 -18.00 -4.51
CA ALA A 182 5.34 -16.68 -3.99
C ALA A 182 6.56 -15.76 -3.92
N THR A 183 6.35 -14.48 -4.14
CA THR A 183 7.40 -13.45 -4.00
C THR A 183 7.06 -12.52 -2.84
N PHE A 184 8.09 -12.13 -2.08
CA PHE A 184 7.97 -11.30 -0.91
C PHE A 184 8.92 -10.10 -0.99
N ASN A 185 8.54 -8.98 -0.39
CA ASN A 185 9.44 -7.85 -0.21
C ASN A 185 10.39 -8.06 1.00
N ARG A 186 11.21 -7.06 1.30
CA ARG A 186 12.15 -7.12 2.45
C ARG A 186 11.43 -7.23 3.80
N ASP A 187 10.20 -6.77 3.88
CA ASP A 187 9.35 -6.80 5.07
C ASP A 187 8.51 -8.08 5.15
N GLN A 188 8.83 -9.09 4.32
CA GLN A 188 8.14 -10.38 4.22
C GLN A 188 6.67 -10.30 3.77
N GLN A 189 6.25 -9.19 3.17
CA GLN A 189 4.91 -9.04 2.62
C GLN A 189 4.84 -9.66 1.24
N LEU A 190 3.74 -10.37 0.96
CA LEU A 190 3.48 -10.98 -0.33
C LEU A 190 3.34 -9.91 -1.42
N THR A 191 4.21 -9.96 -2.43
CA THR A 191 4.19 -9.02 -3.57
C THR A 191 3.60 -9.63 -4.83
N GLY A 192 3.46 -10.94 -4.90
CA GLY A 192 2.88 -11.63 -6.04
C GLY A 192 3.36 -13.06 -6.18
N PHE A 193 3.22 -13.59 -7.40
CA PHE A 193 3.60 -14.95 -7.73
C PHE A 193 4.45 -14.97 -9.00
N GLN A 194 5.35 -15.94 -9.09
CA GLN A 194 6.23 -16.16 -10.21
C GLN A 194 6.37 -17.64 -10.51
N VAL A 195 7.00 -17.98 -11.62
CA VAL A 195 7.42 -19.35 -11.92
C VAL A 195 8.94 -19.43 -11.92
N CYS A 196 9.47 -20.38 -11.18
CA CYS A 196 10.89 -20.68 -11.13
C CYS A 196 11.15 -21.91 -11.99
N GLY A 197 11.80 -21.72 -13.14
CA GLY A 197 12.18 -22.79 -14.06
C GLY A 197 13.59 -23.29 -13.78
N PRO A 198 13.89 -24.60 -13.96
CA PRO A 198 15.23 -25.14 -13.77
C PRO A 198 16.23 -24.76 -14.87
N GLY A 199 15.76 -24.22 -15.99
CA GLY A 199 16.59 -23.77 -17.11
C GLY A 199 15.83 -23.64 -18.42
N LEU A 200 16.53 -23.24 -19.47
CA LEU A 200 15.96 -22.99 -20.80
C LEU A 200 15.35 -24.23 -21.48
N SER A 201 15.71 -25.42 -21.09
CA SER A 201 15.08 -26.67 -21.59
C SER A 201 13.62 -26.79 -21.29
N GLU A 202 13.14 -26.05 -20.29
CA GLU A 202 11.74 -26.02 -19.87
C GLU A 202 10.94 -24.86 -20.53
N LEU A 203 11.55 -24.16 -21.47
CA LEU A 203 10.94 -23.08 -22.24
C LEU A 203 10.83 -23.50 -23.70
N GLU A 204 9.61 -23.48 -24.22
CA GLU A 204 9.27 -23.78 -25.59
C GLU A 204 8.64 -22.57 -26.27
N VAL A 205 9.16 -22.15 -27.41
CA VAL A 205 8.53 -21.10 -28.22
C VAL A 205 7.40 -21.74 -29.04
N THR A 206 6.17 -21.41 -28.67
CA THR A 206 4.96 -21.97 -29.30
C THR A 206 4.47 -21.15 -30.48
N PHE A 207 4.82 -19.86 -30.53
CA PHE A 207 4.48 -18.97 -31.62
C PHE A 207 5.47 -17.81 -31.73
N ARG A 208 5.85 -17.49 -32.97
CA ARG A 208 6.56 -16.23 -33.31
C ARG A 208 5.71 -15.47 -34.31
N PRO A 209 5.55 -14.14 -34.17
CA PRO A 209 4.95 -13.33 -35.22
C PRO A 209 5.68 -13.58 -36.55
N ALA A 210 4.90 -13.88 -37.59
CA ALA A 210 5.45 -14.15 -38.93
C ALA A 210 6.09 -12.92 -39.55
N VAL A 211 5.61 -11.73 -39.14
CA VAL A 211 6.11 -10.44 -39.61
C VAL A 211 6.82 -9.75 -38.46
N PRO A 212 8.04 -9.24 -38.66
CA PRO A 212 8.72 -8.44 -37.65
C PRO A 212 7.85 -7.25 -37.22
N ALA A 213 7.93 -6.85 -35.95
CA ALA A 213 7.08 -5.78 -35.41
C ALA A 213 7.19 -4.44 -36.19
N TRP A 214 8.37 -4.17 -36.77
CA TRP A 214 8.59 -2.99 -37.61
C TRP A 214 7.98 -3.04 -39.01
N GLU A 215 7.56 -4.21 -39.45
CA GLU A 215 6.89 -4.44 -40.73
C GLU A 215 5.38 -4.70 -40.54
N ALA A 216 4.95 -4.82 -39.30
CA ALA A 216 3.53 -4.99 -38.97
C ALA A 216 2.69 -3.83 -39.49
N PRO A 217 1.41 -4.05 -39.81
CA PRO A 217 0.50 -2.97 -40.19
C PRO A 217 0.46 -1.87 -39.14
N LEU A 218 0.38 -0.62 -39.62
CA LEU A 218 0.21 0.53 -38.71
C LEU A 218 -1.20 0.49 -38.10
N SER A 219 -1.25 0.56 -36.79
CA SER A 219 -2.49 0.76 -36.04
C SER A 219 -2.68 2.23 -35.72
N SER A 220 -3.91 2.75 -35.79
CA SER A 220 -4.18 4.11 -35.36
C SER A 220 -4.36 4.20 -33.84
N SER A 221 -3.97 5.33 -33.26
CA SER A 221 -4.14 5.58 -31.82
C SER A 221 -5.59 5.42 -31.36
N GLY A 222 -6.53 5.97 -32.14
CA GLY A 222 -7.97 5.87 -31.84
C GLY A 222 -8.51 4.44 -31.91
N GLU A 223 -8.02 3.60 -32.81
CA GLU A 223 -8.39 2.19 -32.87
C GLU A 223 -7.91 1.48 -31.59
N LEU A 224 -6.65 1.65 -31.23
CA LEU A 224 -6.08 1.06 -30.03
C LEU A 224 -6.79 1.53 -28.74
N LEU A 225 -7.23 2.77 -28.68
CA LEU A 225 -7.99 3.30 -27.55
C LEU A 225 -9.41 2.72 -27.45
N ARG A 226 -10.07 2.47 -28.58
CA ARG A 226 -11.46 1.96 -28.62
C ARG A 226 -11.58 0.44 -28.46
N GLN A 227 -10.52 -0.33 -28.73
CA GLN A 227 -10.56 -1.78 -28.57
C GLN A 227 -10.95 -2.16 -27.13
N SER A 228 -11.80 -3.18 -26.98
CA SER A 228 -12.16 -3.70 -25.66
C SER A 228 -11.00 -4.44 -25.01
N ALA A 229 -10.98 -4.55 -23.67
CA ALA A 229 -9.97 -5.29 -22.92
C ALA A 229 -9.81 -6.74 -23.41
N ARG A 230 -10.92 -7.40 -23.80
CA ARG A 230 -10.92 -8.77 -24.34
C ARG A 230 -10.24 -8.92 -25.71
N ARG A 231 -10.03 -7.81 -26.44
CA ARG A 231 -9.38 -7.78 -27.75
C ARG A 231 -8.02 -7.06 -27.71
N THR A 232 -7.46 -6.84 -26.54
CA THR A 232 -6.14 -6.21 -26.42
C THR A 232 -5.09 -7.09 -27.10
N PRO A 233 -4.32 -6.57 -28.08
CA PRO A 233 -3.24 -7.32 -28.71
C PRO A 233 -2.20 -7.72 -27.65
N GLU A 234 -1.84 -9.00 -27.59
CA GLU A 234 -0.77 -9.50 -26.71
C GLU A 234 0.61 -9.25 -27.31
N HIS A 235 0.69 -9.20 -28.64
CA HIS A 235 1.89 -8.91 -29.40
C HIS A 235 2.11 -7.41 -29.59
N ARG A 236 3.32 -7.05 -30.04
CA ARG A 236 3.65 -5.66 -30.34
C ARG A 236 2.75 -5.09 -31.41
N VAL A 237 2.32 -3.87 -31.20
CA VAL A 237 1.64 -3.05 -32.20
C VAL A 237 2.60 -2.00 -32.73
N ARG A 238 2.41 -1.57 -33.97
CA ARG A 238 3.15 -0.49 -34.62
C ARG A 238 2.23 0.70 -34.80
N VAL A 239 2.68 1.85 -34.33
CA VAL A 239 1.96 3.12 -34.43
C VAL A 239 2.88 4.18 -35.01
N ARG A 240 2.30 5.17 -35.69
CA ARG A 240 3.03 6.36 -36.16
C ARG A 240 2.28 7.61 -35.73
N GLY A 241 3.02 8.61 -35.33
CA GLY A 241 2.43 9.90 -34.95
C GLY A 241 3.49 10.93 -34.61
N ALA A 242 3.01 12.14 -34.44
CA ALA A 242 3.87 13.20 -33.94
C ALA A 242 3.97 13.17 -32.40
N VAL A 243 5.14 13.43 -31.91
CA VAL A 243 5.39 13.56 -30.48
C VAL A 243 4.81 14.89 -30.00
N THR A 244 3.77 14.84 -29.20
CA THR A 244 3.15 16.04 -28.61
C THR A 244 3.67 16.38 -27.24
N LEU A 245 4.18 15.36 -26.51
CA LEU A 245 4.82 15.52 -25.21
C LEU A 245 5.97 14.51 -25.11
N HIS A 246 7.11 14.95 -24.57
CA HIS A 246 8.22 14.05 -24.24
C HIS A 246 8.90 14.51 -22.94
N TRP A 247 8.77 13.67 -21.92
CA TRP A 247 9.55 13.73 -20.69
C TRP A 247 10.44 12.51 -20.64
N PRO A 248 11.76 12.65 -20.80
CA PRO A 248 12.67 11.52 -20.90
C PRO A 248 12.50 10.53 -19.74
N GLU A 249 12.56 9.23 -20.05
CA GLU A 249 12.44 8.12 -19.09
C GLU A 249 11.11 8.04 -18.30
N GLN A 250 10.23 9.02 -18.45
CA GLN A 250 8.95 9.04 -17.75
C GLN A 250 7.80 8.76 -18.70
N ILE A 251 7.56 9.65 -19.65
CA ILE A 251 6.40 9.59 -20.52
C ILE A 251 6.66 10.27 -21.88
N THR A 252 6.18 9.63 -22.93
CA THR A 252 6.03 10.27 -24.25
C THR A 252 4.58 10.12 -24.70
N VAL A 253 4.04 11.15 -25.35
CA VAL A 253 2.72 11.07 -25.95
C VAL A 253 2.86 11.27 -27.46
N LEU A 254 2.34 10.30 -28.21
CA LEU A 254 2.18 10.37 -29.64
C LEU A 254 0.75 10.78 -29.98
N GLN A 255 0.60 11.61 -30.99
CA GLN A 255 -0.71 11.97 -31.52
C GLN A 255 -0.76 11.74 -33.03
N ASP A 256 -1.82 11.09 -33.49
CA ASP A 256 -2.20 10.98 -34.89
C ASP A 256 -3.56 11.67 -35.11
N ALA A 257 -4.09 11.56 -36.32
CA ALA A 257 -5.40 12.12 -36.66
C ALA A 257 -6.57 11.52 -35.86
N SER A 258 -6.40 10.36 -35.25
CA SER A 258 -7.43 9.60 -34.57
C SER A 258 -7.43 9.76 -33.04
N GLY A 259 -6.32 10.25 -32.46
CA GLY A 259 -6.18 10.43 -31.03
C GLY A 259 -4.76 10.50 -30.54
N GLY A 260 -4.59 10.56 -29.20
CA GLY A 260 -3.30 10.57 -28.54
C GLY A 260 -3.04 9.26 -27.79
N LEU A 261 -1.86 8.69 -27.92
CA LEU A 261 -1.44 7.44 -27.27
C LEU A 261 -0.22 7.68 -26.37
N VAL A 262 -0.31 7.17 -25.15
CA VAL A 262 0.75 7.29 -24.15
C VAL A 262 1.77 6.18 -24.29
N ILE A 263 3.05 6.50 -24.16
CA ILE A 263 4.16 5.57 -24.05
C ILE A 263 4.70 5.68 -22.61
N GLU A 264 4.56 4.61 -21.85
CA GLU A 264 5.05 4.50 -20.46
C GLU A 264 6.56 4.25 -20.45
N GLY A 265 7.30 4.94 -19.58
CA GLY A 265 8.75 4.86 -19.51
C GLY A 265 9.47 5.76 -20.52
N GLY A 266 8.71 6.53 -21.29
CA GLY A 266 9.25 7.47 -22.29
C GLY A 266 9.93 6.76 -23.49
N LEU A 267 10.48 7.58 -24.34
CA LEU A 267 11.37 7.18 -25.44
C LEU A 267 12.77 7.73 -25.18
N PRO A 268 13.81 7.25 -25.91
CA PRO A 268 15.16 7.79 -25.75
C PRO A 268 15.20 9.32 -25.88
N GLY A 269 16.10 9.98 -25.17
CA GLY A 269 16.26 11.44 -25.14
C GLY A 269 16.64 12.10 -26.49
N THR A 270 16.89 11.31 -27.52
CA THR A 270 17.06 11.79 -28.90
C THR A 270 15.76 12.17 -29.59
N VAL A 271 14.62 11.77 -29.01
CA VAL A 271 13.28 12.14 -29.47
C VAL A 271 12.86 13.45 -28.82
N GLN A 272 12.24 14.33 -29.59
CA GLN A 272 11.77 15.64 -29.12
C GLN A 272 10.30 15.85 -29.49
N ALA A 273 9.64 16.74 -28.75
CA ALA A 273 8.30 17.19 -29.15
C ALA A 273 8.36 17.83 -30.55
N GLY A 274 7.45 17.46 -31.41
CA GLY A 274 7.42 17.84 -32.82
C GLY A 274 8.04 16.80 -33.78
N ASP A 275 8.69 15.75 -33.28
CA ASP A 275 9.20 14.69 -34.15
C ASP A 275 8.06 13.79 -34.67
N ASP A 276 8.18 13.36 -35.93
CA ASP A 276 7.40 12.26 -36.51
C ASP A 276 8.14 10.95 -36.22
N VAL A 277 7.49 10.07 -35.48
CA VAL A 277 8.10 8.82 -35.05
C VAL A 277 7.21 7.64 -35.34
N GLU A 278 7.83 6.52 -35.68
CA GLU A 278 7.20 5.22 -35.57
C GLU A 278 7.60 4.54 -34.28
N VAL A 279 6.66 3.91 -33.65
CA VAL A 279 6.86 3.21 -32.38
C VAL A 279 6.26 1.83 -32.45
N ILE A 280 7.03 0.84 -31.98
CA ILE A 280 6.52 -0.48 -31.68
C ILE A 280 6.52 -0.69 -30.16
N GLY A 281 5.49 -1.32 -29.63
CA GLY A 281 5.37 -1.57 -28.20
C GLY A 281 4.21 -2.49 -27.89
N PHE A 282 4.11 -2.90 -26.65
CA PHE A 282 3.00 -3.73 -26.16
C PHE A 282 1.88 -2.83 -25.62
N LEU A 283 0.65 -3.15 -26.00
CA LEU A 283 -0.51 -2.42 -25.52
C LEU A 283 -0.88 -2.89 -24.12
N LYS A 284 -0.88 -1.97 -23.14
CA LYS A 284 -1.34 -2.18 -21.77
C LYS A 284 -2.59 -1.35 -21.52
N ARG A 285 -3.58 -1.93 -20.88
CA ARG A 285 -4.84 -1.26 -20.56
C ARG A 285 -5.09 -1.21 -19.06
N PRO A 286 -4.52 -0.26 -18.33
CA PRO A 286 -4.99 0.04 -17.00
C PRO A 286 -6.40 0.66 -17.07
N LEU A 287 -7.07 0.75 -15.91
CA LEU A 287 -8.43 1.29 -15.79
C LEU A 287 -8.62 2.69 -16.42
N GLU A 288 -7.56 3.46 -16.57
CA GLU A 288 -7.63 4.88 -16.95
C GLU A 288 -7.47 5.14 -18.45
N SER A 289 -6.52 4.52 -19.12
CA SER A 289 -6.33 4.64 -20.59
C SER A 289 -5.33 3.61 -21.13
N ALA A 290 -5.49 3.22 -22.40
CA ALA A 290 -4.51 2.38 -23.08
C ALA A 290 -3.17 3.11 -23.22
N ARG A 291 -2.07 2.38 -23.03
CA ARG A 291 -0.70 2.88 -23.16
C ARG A 291 0.22 1.83 -23.77
N LEU A 292 1.27 2.26 -24.43
CA LEU A 292 2.35 1.38 -24.89
C LEU A 292 3.42 1.24 -23.81
N VAL A 293 3.89 0.03 -23.62
CA VAL A 293 5.01 -0.30 -22.72
C VAL A 293 6.11 -1.03 -23.48
N ASN A 294 7.32 -1.01 -22.97
CA ASN A 294 8.50 -1.61 -23.58
C ASN A 294 8.66 -1.16 -25.05
N ALA A 295 8.48 0.12 -25.26
CA ALA A 295 8.45 0.71 -26.60
C ALA A 295 9.85 0.90 -27.18
N GLN A 296 9.94 0.76 -28.51
CA GLN A 296 11.09 1.14 -29.31
C GLN A 296 10.64 2.13 -30.38
N SER A 297 11.47 3.10 -30.73
CA SER A 297 11.10 4.15 -31.69
C SER A 297 12.10 4.27 -32.84
N LYS A 298 11.58 4.69 -33.98
CA LYS A 298 12.36 5.19 -35.13
C LYS A 298 11.90 6.60 -35.44
N ARG A 299 12.82 7.54 -35.41
CA ARG A 299 12.56 8.91 -35.82
C ARG A 299 12.53 8.95 -37.36
N LEU A 300 11.46 9.49 -37.92
CA LEU A 300 11.28 9.62 -39.36
C LEU A 300 11.64 11.02 -39.87
N GLY A 301 11.52 12.02 -39.00
CA GLY A 301 11.78 13.43 -39.31
C GLY A 301 11.07 14.36 -38.35
N VAL A 302 10.78 15.55 -38.82
CA VAL A 302 9.95 16.53 -38.11
C VAL A 302 8.50 16.33 -38.59
N ALA A 303 7.57 16.22 -37.67
CA ALA A 303 6.16 16.08 -37.99
C ALA A 303 5.60 17.38 -38.57
N LYS A 304 4.55 17.24 -39.39
CA LYS A 304 3.68 18.36 -39.64
C LYS A 304 3.13 18.88 -38.31
N GLU A 305 3.17 20.18 -38.11
CA GLU A 305 2.74 20.82 -36.86
C GLU A 305 1.32 20.32 -36.48
N ILE A 306 1.19 19.75 -35.27
CA ILE A 306 -0.11 19.40 -34.71
C ILE A 306 -0.67 20.63 -34.02
N THR A 307 -1.74 21.17 -34.56
CA THR A 307 -2.46 22.29 -33.95
C THR A 307 -3.16 21.80 -32.67
N ALA A 308 -2.92 22.49 -31.57
CA ALA A 308 -3.62 22.21 -30.31
C ALA A 308 -5.13 22.47 -30.48
N ARG A 309 -5.95 21.57 -29.97
CA ARG A 309 -7.41 21.75 -29.97
C ARG A 309 -7.79 22.84 -28.96
N LEU A 310 -8.53 23.83 -29.44
CA LEU A 310 -9.09 24.89 -28.60
C LEU A 310 -10.44 24.43 -28.05
N GLY A 311 -10.72 24.71 -26.79
CA GLY A 311 -11.99 24.43 -26.17
C GLY A 311 -12.01 24.71 -24.69
N THR A 312 -13.15 24.46 -24.07
CA THR A 312 -13.34 24.52 -22.63
C THR A 312 -12.79 23.25 -21.97
N LEU A 313 -12.51 23.30 -20.67
CA LEU A 313 -12.05 22.13 -19.91
C LEU A 313 -13.07 20.97 -19.96
N ALA A 314 -14.37 21.29 -19.96
CA ALA A 314 -15.44 20.32 -20.06
C ALA A 314 -15.43 19.55 -21.39
N GLU A 315 -15.22 20.26 -22.52
CA GLU A 315 -15.07 19.66 -23.86
C GLU A 315 -13.77 18.86 -23.94
N ALA A 316 -12.67 19.42 -23.41
CA ALA A 316 -11.36 18.82 -23.43
C ALA A 316 -11.27 17.51 -22.61
N ALA A 317 -12.14 17.30 -21.63
CA ALA A 317 -12.21 16.06 -20.86
C ALA A 317 -12.43 14.83 -21.74
N GLY A 318 -13.10 14.98 -22.89
CA GLY A 318 -13.27 13.94 -23.92
C GLY A 318 -12.04 13.74 -24.83
N TRP A 319 -11.03 14.58 -24.74
CA TRP A 319 -9.84 14.59 -25.62
C TRP A 319 -8.59 14.06 -24.90
N SER A 320 -8.75 13.01 -24.11
CA SER A 320 -7.64 12.43 -23.35
C SER A 320 -6.43 12.13 -24.22
N ASN A 321 -5.26 12.46 -23.72
CA ASN A 321 -3.95 12.29 -24.35
C ASN A 321 -3.76 13.10 -25.66
N GLN A 322 -4.59 14.10 -25.93
CA GLN A 322 -4.41 15.00 -27.07
C GLN A 322 -3.82 16.33 -26.62
N LEU A 323 -3.15 17.00 -27.55
CA LEU A 323 -2.65 18.34 -27.36
C LEU A 323 -3.82 19.33 -27.38
N VAL A 324 -4.02 20.02 -26.26
CA VAL A 324 -5.10 21.00 -26.07
C VAL A 324 -4.54 22.34 -25.68
N ARG A 325 -5.29 23.39 -25.93
CA ARG A 325 -5.02 24.75 -25.52
C ARG A 325 -6.21 25.26 -24.72
N LEU A 326 -5.96 25.61 -23.46
CA LEU A 326 -6.99 26.01 -22.49
C LEU A 326 -6.66 27.38 -21.92
N GLU A 327 -7.68 28.21 -21.78
CA GLU A 327 -7.56 29.44 -21.00
C GLU A 327 -7.88 29.17 -19.54
N ALA A 328 -7.03 29.68 -18.66
CA ALA A 328 -7.19 29.44 -17.23
C ALA A 328 -6.53 30.56 -16.39
N GLU A 329 -6.94 30.67 -15.14
CA GLU A 329 -6.34 31.52 -14.13
C GLU A 329 -5.44 30.68 -13.21
N VAL A 330 -4.27 31.20 -12.88
CA VAL A 330 -3.37 30.58 -11.91
C VAL A 330 -3.91 30.81 -10.50
N VAL A 331 -4.26 29.72 -9.83
CA VAL A 331 -4.72 29.75 -8.43
C VAL A 331 -3.53 29.65 -7.48
N ALA A 332 -2.67 28.67 -7.69
CA ALA A 332 -1.50 28.43 -6.84
C ALA A 332 -0.43 27.60 -7.55
N TRP A 333 0.82 27.82 -7.16
CA TRP A 333 1.95 26.94 -7.48
C TRP A 333 2.23 25.98 -6.31
N GLN A 334 2.49 24.73 -6.62
CA GLN A 334 2.90 23.73 -5.65
C GLN A 334 4.43 23.60 -5.63
N PRO A 335 5.05 23.32 -4.50
CA PRO A 335 6.50 23.11 -4.45
C PRO A 335 6.91 21.95 -5.35
N PRO A 336 8.12 22.01 -5.96
CA PRO A 336 8.62 20.94 -6.81
C PRO A 336 8.66 19.60 -6.08
N ARG A 337 8.21 18.54 -6.77
CA ARG A 337 8.27 17.14 -6.30
C ARG A 337 8.66 16.26 -7.47
N ASP A 338 9.49 15.25 -7.22
CA ASP A 338 9.89 14.22 -8.21
C ASP A 338 10.39 14.80 -9.55
N GLY A 339 11.04 15.97 -9.53
CA GLY A 339 11.53 16.63 -10.73
C GLY A 339 10.47 17.41 -11.53
N GLU A 340 9.27 17.61 -10.98
CA GLU A 340 8.17 18.35 -11.58
C GLU A 340 7.73 19.53 -10.71
N ILE A 341 7.18 20.57 -11.36
CA ILE A 341 6.41 21.62 -10.70
C ILE A 341 4.97 21.58 -11.18
N SER A 342 4.06 21.88 -10.30
CA SER A 342 2.62 21.87 -10.59
C SER A 342 1.98 23.20 -10.28
N ALA A 343 1.08 23.64 -11.17
CA ALA A 343 0.20 24.77 -10.96
C ALA A 343 -1.25 24.27 -10.84
N VAL A 344 -1.95 24.77 -9.86
CA VAL A 344 -3.41 24.65 -9.81
C VAL A 344 -3.99 25.78 -10.64
N LEU A 345 -4.72 25.43 -11.68
CA LEU A 345 -5.35 26.33 -12.63
C LEU A 345 -6.88 26.24 -12.50
N LEU A 346 -7.56 27.35 -12.73
CA LEU A 346 -9.01 27.48 -12.76
C LEU A 346 -9.48 27.84 -14.17
N ALA A 347 -10.28 26.97 -14.79
CA ALA A 347 -10.93 27.23 -16.07
C ALA A 347 -12.44 27.21 -15.88
N GLY A 348 -13.08 28.38 -16.00
CA GLY A 348 -14.49 28.54 -15.63
C GLY A 348 -14.68 28.31 -14.12
N ASP A 349 -15.41 27.26 -13.75
CA ASP A 349 -15.67 26.86 -12.37
C ASP A 349 -14.89 25.61 -11.92
N GLN A 350 -14.03 25.06 -12.79
CA GLN A 350 -13.33 23.79 -12.57
C GLN A 350 -11.83 24.01 -12.37
N HIS A 351 -11.30 23.34 -11.35
CA HIS A 351 -9.87 23.30 -11.10
C HIS A 351 -9.24 22.10 -11.81
N PHE A 352 -8.05 22.32 -12.34
CA PHE A 352 -7.19 21.27 -12.86
C PHE A 352 -5.73 21.55 -12.54
N VAL A 353 -4.85 20.56 -12.72
CA VAL A 353 -3.43 20.69 -12.40
C VAL A 353 -2.63 20.70 -13.69
N ALA A 354 -1.89 21.76 -13.94
CA ALA A 354 -0.86 21.79 -14.95
C ALA A 354 0.48 21.36 -14.36
N ARG A 355 1.18 20.45 -15.05
CA ARG A 355 2.48 19.91 -14.63
C ARG A 355 3.51 20.17 -15.70
N LEU A 356 4.72 20.54 -15.30
CA LEU A 356 5.87 20.75 -16.19
C LEU A 356 7.16 20.32 -15.48
N PRO A 357 8.23 20.00 -16.25
CA PRO A 357 9.53 19.68 -15.67
C PRO A 357 10.03 20.81 -14.77
N ALA A 358 10.67 20.47 -13.65
CA ALA A 358 11.11 21.45 -12.64
C ALA A 358 12.24 22.37 -13.11
N ALA A 359 12.83 22.13 -14.29
CA ALA A 359 13.84 22.99 -14.86
C ALA A 359 13.31 24.43 -15.03
N GLY A 360 13.85 25.37 -14.25
CA GLY A 360 13.39 26.77 -14.26
C GLY A 360 12.11 27.05 -13.46
N ALA A 361 11.69 26.14 -12.58
CA ALA A 361 10.44 26.20 -11.80
C ALA A 361 10.18 27.55 -11.12
N ASN A 362 11.19 28.09 -10.45
CA ASN A 362 11.06 29.38 -9.75
C ASN A 362 10.83 30.56 -10.72
N ALA A 363 11.48 30.54 -11.89
CA ALA A 363 11.28 31.57 -12.90
C ALA A 363 9.87 31.53 -13.49
N VAL A 364 9.34 30.32 -13.73
CA VAL A 364 7.97 30.14 -14.25
C VAL A 364 6.94 30.62 -13.22
N ALA A 365 7.07 30.20 -11.97
CA ALA A 365 6.17 30.62 -10.91
C ALA A 365 6.20 32.14 -10.66
N ALA A 366 7.37 32.76 -10.82
CA ALA A 366 7.51 34.20 -10.71
C ALA A 366 6.92 34.97 -11.94
N ALA A 367 7.00 34.36 -13.14
CA ALA A 367 6.44 34.96 -14.36
C ALA A 367 4.88 34.89 -14.37
N PHE A 368 4.30 33.88 -13.75
CA PHE A 368 2.85 33.65 -13.70
C PHE A 368 2.35 33.55 -12.24
N PRO A 369 2.35 34.66 -11.49
CA PRO A 369 1.88 34.63 -10.11
C PRO A 369 0.37 34.32 -10.03
N PRO A 370 -0.14 33.87 -8.86
CA PRO A 370 -1.58 33.67 -8.64
C PRO A 370 -2.42 34.88 -9.06
N GLY A 371 -3.57 34.63 -9.70
CA GLY A 371 -4.42 35.66 -10.31
C GLY A 371 -4.03 36.03 -11.76
N THR A 372 -3.01 35.37 -12.32
CA THR A 372 -2.64 35.55 -13.74
C THR A 372 -3.57 34.74 -14.63
N HIS A 373 -4.17 35.37 -15.62
CA HIS A 373 -4.88 34.66 -16.69
C HIS A 373 -3.88 34.31 -17.79
N LEU A 374 -3.85 33.05 -18.17
CA LEU A 374 -2.93 32.53 -19.16
C LEU A 374 -3.62 31.55 -20.10
N THR A 375 -3.00 31.30 -21.22
CA THR A 375 -3.30 30.17 -22.08
C THR A 375 -2.27 29.08 -21.83
N ALA A 376 -2.72 27.88 -21.50
CA ALA A 376 -1.86 26.70 -21.30
C ALA A 376 -2.04 25.73 -22.45
N THR A 377 -0.95 25.38 -23.13
CA THR A 377 -0.93 24.39 -24.22
C THR A 377 -0.24 23.12 -23.70
N GLY A 378 -0.93 21.99 -23.73
CA GLY A 378 -0.35 20.75 -23.19
C GLY A 378 -1.18 19.52 -23.51
N VAL A 379 -0.73 18.37 -23.03
CA VAL A 379 -1.46 17.11 -23.19
C VAL A 379 -2.36 16.89 -22.00
N LEU A 380 -3.65 16.80 -22.22
CA LEU A 380 -4.64 16.57 -21.18
C LEU A 380 -4.75 15.09 -20.84
N ARG A 381 -4.68 14.78 -19.54
CA ARG A 381 -4.82 13.42 -19.02
C ARG A 381 -5.73 13.37 -17.80
N PRO A 382 -6.43 12.24 -17.59
CA PRO A 382 -7.04 11.96 -16.29
C PRO A 382 -5.94 11.93 -15.21
N ALA A 383 -6.13 12.65 -14.11
CA ALA A 383 -5.22 12.55 -12.97
C ALA A 383 -5.46 11.23 -12.24
N LEU A 384 -4.37 10.54 -11.84
CA LEU A 384 -4.44 9.39 -10.96
C LEU A 384 -5.16 9.78 -9.66
N ARG A 385 -6.11 8.97 -9.24
CA ARG A 385 -6.77 9.09 -7.96
C ARG A 385 -5.73 8.84 -6.84
N GLU A 386 -5.08 9.86 -6.36
CA GLU A 386 -4.55 9.81 -5.00
C GLU A 386 -5.76 9.77 -4.06
N ALA A 387 -5.76 8.82 -3.13
CA ALA A 387 -6.85 8.58 -2.21
C ALA A 387 -7.42 9.91 -1.64
N ASN A 388 -8.71 10.13 -1.84
CA ASN A 388 -9.51 11.27 -1.37
C ASN A 388 -9.47 12.59 -2.16
N LYS A 389 -9.02 12.65 -3.40
CA LYS A 389 -9.25 13.85 -4.24
C LYS A 389 -10.16 13.51 -5.42
N VAL A 390 -11.07 14.45 -5.72
CA VAL A 390 -11.97 14.46 -6.88
C VAL A 390 -11.19 14.01 -8.14
N PRO A 391 -11.77 13.17 -9.04
CA PRO A 391 -11.12 12.81 -10.29
C PRO A 391 -10.78 14.10 -11.03
N GLY A 392 -9.52 14.48 -10.99
CA GLY A 392 -9.02 15.71 -11.60
C GLY A 392 -8.50 15.46 -13.00
N LEU A 393 -8.44 16.51 -13.79
CA LEU A 393 -7.72 16.54 -15.04
C LEU A 393 -6.32 17.08 -14.78
N SER A 394 -5.32 16.54 -15.45
CA SER A 394 -3.94 17.01 -15.42
C SER A 394 -3.50 17.38 -16.82
N LEU A 395 -2.99 18.59 -16.97
CA LEU A 395 -2.42 19.09 -18.22
C LEU A 395 -0.89 18.98 -18.13
N LEU A 396 -0.30 18.15 -18.96
CA LEU A 396 1.15 17.98 -19.03
C LEU A 396 1.73 18.93 -20.05
N LEU A 397 2.62 19.81 -19.62
CA LEU A 397 3.27 20.82 -20.44
C LEU A 397 4.68 20.35 -20.87
N ARG A 398 5.11 20.72 -22.05
CA ARG A 398 6.47 20.42 -22.57
C ARG A 398 7.53 21.25 -21.86
N GLY A 399 7.14 22.47 -21.49
CA GLY A 399 8.02 23.41 -20.82
C GLY A 399 7.37 24.77 -20.59
N PRO A 400 8.13 25.77 -20.12
CA PRO A 400 7.62 27.11 -19.82
C PRO A 400 6.96 27.81 -21.00
N GLY A 401 7.42 27.54 -22.24
CA GLY A 401 6.88 28.14 -23.45
C GLY A 401 5.45 27.73 -23.80
N ASP A 402 4.91 26.73 -23.12
CA ASP A 402 3.52 26.33 -23.28
C ASP A 402 2.52 27.17 -22.47
N LEU A 403 3.04 28.11 -21.68
CA LEU A 403 2.27 29.10 -20.92
C LEU A 403 2.40 30.45 -21.58
N GLU A 404 1.30 30.99 -22.08
CA GLU A 404 1.25 32.30 -22.69
C GLU A 404 0.40 33.25 -21.83
N LEU A 405 0.92 34.40 -21.55
CA LEU A 405 0.23 35.42 -20.76
C LEU A 405 -0.94 36.01 -21.54
N VAL A 406 -2.14 35.90 -21.01
CA VAL A 406 -3.33 36.61 -21.55
C VAL A 406 -3.57 37.91 -20.79
N ARG A 407 -3.57 37.84 -19.47
CA ARG A 407 -3.77 38.99 -18.59
C ARG A 407 -2.93 38.82 -17.33
N ALA A 408 -2.14 39.85 -17.02
CA ALA A 408 -1.37 39.82 -15.75
C ALA A 408 -2.27 39.85 -14.53
N ALA A 409 -1.76 39.23 -13.47
CA ALA A 409 -2.43 39.29 -12.17
C ALA A 409 -2.67 40.74 -11.77
N PRO A 410 -3.81 41.05 -11.18
CA PRO A 410 -4.04 42.38 -10.64
C PRO A 410 -2.91 42.72 -9.65
N PRO A 411 -2.43 43.96 -9.63
CA PRO A 411 -1.38 44.33 -8.72
C PRO A 411 -1.81 44.03 -7.31
N SER A 412 -0.99 43.24 -6.60
CA SER A 412 -1.25 42.85 -5.22
C SER A 412 -1.69 44.07 -4.41
N PRO A 413 -2.84 44.02 -3.69
CA PRO A 413 -3.27 45.14 -2.86
C PRO A 413 -2.19 45.57 -1.85
N TRP A 414 -1.28 44.65 -1.51
CA TRP A 414 -0.10 44.93 -0.69
C TRP A 414 0.88 45.94 -1.31
N ARG A 415 0.97 46.09 -2.67
CA ARG A 415 1.77 47.14 -3.27
C ARG A 415 1.22 48.51 -2.88
N TRP A 416 -0.09 48.68 -2.89
CA TRP A 416 -0.72 49.90 -2.42
C TRP A 416 -0.57 50.09 -0.91
N VAL A 417 -0.62 49.02 -0.14
CA VAL A 417 -0.33 49.06 1.31
C VAL A 417 1.13 49.47 1.54
N TRP A 418 2.10 48.95 0.76
CA TRP A 418 3.50 49.37 0.89
C TRP A 418 3.72 50.78 0.40
N ILE A 419 3.08 51.21 -0.69
CA ILE A 419 3.16 52.59 -1.21
C ILE A 419 2.52 53.55 -0.21
N THR A 420 1.33 53.23 0.29
CA THR A 420 0.63 54.07 1.29
C THR A 420 1.32 54.00 2.65
N SER A 421 1.85 52.83 3.07
CA SER A 421 2.64 52.73 4.31
C SER A 421 3.99 53.46 4.16
N GLY A 422 4.63 53.37 3.00
CA GLY A 422 5.84 54.13 2.70
C GLY A 422 5.60 55.64 2.69
N ALA A 423 4.50 56.08 2.08
CA ALA A 423 4.07 57.48 2.10
C ALA A 423 3.69 57.92 3.53
N MET A 424 2.97 57.04 4.26
CA MET A 424 2.62 57.30 5.66
C MET A 424 3.82 57.24 6.59
N ALA A 425 4.81 56.33 6.32
CA ALA A 425 6.09 56.31 7.03
C ALA A 425 6.91 57.57 6.76
N ALA A 426 6.92 58.08 5.51
CA ALA A 426 7.56 59.34 5.17
C ALA A 426 6.88 60.53 5.89
N VAL A 427 5.55 60.54 5.94
CA VAL A 427 4.77 61.55 6.68
C VAL A 427 4.96 61.39 8.19
N THR A 428 5.00 60.14 8.70
CA THR A 428 5.26 59.89 10.11
C THR A 428 6.72 60.16 10.49
N LEU A 429 7.70 59.89 9.61
CA LEU A 429 9.10 60.26 9.85
C LEU A 429 9.30 61.76 9.85
N THR A 430 8.61 62.51 8.96
CA THR A 430 8.60 63.99 9.01
C THR A 430 7.87 64.53 10.22
N ALA A 431 6.70 63.94 10.59
CA ALA A 431 5.97 64.26 11.81
C ALA A 431 6.74 63.84 13.06
N ALA A 432 7.44 62.63 13.05
CA ALA A 432 8.28 62.17 14.13
C ALA A 432 9.55 63.03 14.28
N GLY A 433 10.10 63.54 13.14
CA GLY A 433 11.18 64.51 13.14
C GLY A 433 10.77 65.82 13.78
N LEU A 434 9.58 66.31 13.46
CA LEU A 434 8.94 67.47 14.12
C LEU A 434 8.57 67.16 15.56
N PHE A 435 8.03 65.99 15.84
CA PHE A 435 7.67 65.57 17.21
C PHE A 435 8.92 65.29 18.04
N TRP A 436 10.00 64.70 17.47
CA TRP A 436 11.31 64.55 18.16
C TRP A 436 11.92 65.88 18.51
N PHE A 437 11.77 66.88 17.63
CA PHE A 437 12.19 68.26 17.91
C PHE A 437 11.37 68.89 19.06
N PHE A 438 10.08 68.57 19.17
CA PHE A 438 9.20 69.00 20.24
C PHE A 438 9.28 68.12 21.51
N SER A 439 9.54 66.78 21.37
CA SER A 439 9.53 65.79 22.48
C SER A 439 10.85 65.73 23.25
N ARG A 440 11.94 66.33 22.72
CA ARG A 440 13.12 66.58 23.58
C ARG A 440 12.80 67.40 24.83
N ARG A 441 11.58 67.94 24.90
CA ARG A 441 11.08 68.75 26.04
C ARG A 441 10.20 67.91 27.02
N HIS A 442 9.79 66.70 26.64
CA HIS A 442 8.96 65.85 27.48
C HIS A 442 9.48 64.38 27.48
N ARG A 443 10.57 64.17 28.15
CA ARG A 443 10.92 62.79 28.54
C ARG A 443 10.33 62.46 29.89
N ARG A 444 9.28 61.72 29.91
CA ARG A 444 8.94 60.70 30.90
C ARG A 444 7.58 60.08 30.49
N VAL A 445 7.57 58.79 30.51
CA VAL A 445 6.48 57.84 30.30
C VAL A 445 6.56 57.12 28.95
N VAL A 446 7.20 55.98 28.96
CA VAL A 446 6.78 54.78 28.21
C VAL A 446 7.49 53.53 28.74
N THR A 447 6.81 52.69 29.45
CA THR A 447 7.07 51.27 29.52
C THR A 447 5.69 50.59 29.44
N THR A 448 5.25 50.17 28.26
CA THR A 448 4.20 49.16 28.05
C THR A 448 3.89 48.94 26.57
N ALA A 449 4.82 48.43 25.81
CA ALA A 449 4.53 47.96 24.44
C ALA A 449 5.25 46.65 24.05
N ALA A 450 6.00 46.04 24.97
CA ALA A 450 6.79 44.83 24.64
C ALA A 450 6.03 43.49 24.77
N LEU A 451 4.77 43.51 25.22
CA LEU A 451 4.05 42.27 25.55
C LEU A 451 3.01 41.80 24.53
N ARG A 452 2.88 42.44 23.39
CA ARG A 452 1.89 42.02 22.37
C ARG A 452 2.44 41.26 21.17
N GLN A 453 3.73 41.26 20.97
CA GLN A 453 4.36 40.60 19.82
C GLN A 453 4.67 39.11 20.02
N SER A 454 4.73 38.64 21.28
CA SER A 454 5.02 37.25 21.63
C SER A 454 3.85 36.27 21.41
N ASN A 455 2.61 36.77 21.30
CA ASN A 455 1.43 35.89 21.24
C ASN A 455 1.01 35.42 19.85
N THR A 456 1.58 35.99 18.79
CA THR A 456 1.23 35.57 17.42
C THR A 456 2.14 34.48 16.87
N GLU A 457 3.41 34.45 17.25
CA GLU A 457 4.35 33.42 16.83
C GLU A 457 4.07 32.04 17.50
N SER A 458 3.57 32.05 18.74
CA SER A 458 3.18 30.81 19.41
C SER A 458 1.95 30.13 18.81
N ARG A 459 1.03 30.90 18.26
CA ARG A 459 -0.16 30.34 17.60
C ARG A 459 0.13 29.68 16.24
N PHE A 460 1.12 30.20 15.50
CA PHE A 460 1.53 29.61 14.21
C PHE A 460 2.25 28.26 14.40
N THR A 461 3.13 28.17 15.40
CA THR A 461 3.84 26.92 15.70
C THR A 461 2.91 25.83 16.24
N ASP A 462 1.86 26.18 16.94
CA ASP A 462 0.88 25.20 17.44
C ASP A 462 -0.02 24.66 16.29
N LEU A 463 -0.39 25.51 15.34
CA LEU A 463 -1.18 25.10 14.17
C LEU A 463 -0.38 24.16 13.23
N GLU A 464 0.92 24.43 13.05
CA GLU A 464 1.81 23.54 12.28
C GLU A 464 2.00 22.18 12.97
N ARG A 465 2.07 22.14 14.30
CA ARG A 465 2.14 20.87 15.05
C ARG A 465 0.85 20.06 14.92
N GLN A 466 -0.31 20.70 14.96
CA GLN A 466 -1.59 20.04 14.78
C GLN A 466 -1.76 19.46 13.36
N LEU A 467 -1.31 20.19 12.32
CA LEU A 467 -1.34 19.69 10.95
C LEU A 467 -0.41 18.48 10.74
N ARG A 468 0.77 18.48 11.34
CA ARG A 468 1.71 17.35 11.26
C ARG A 468 1.21 16.12 12.03
N SER A 469 0.51 16.31 13.15
CA SER A 469 -0.09 15.18 13.90
C SER A 469 -1.23 14.54 13.12
N ALA A 470 -2.11 15.35 12.51
CA ALA A 470 -3.22 14.85 11.69
C ALA A 470 -2.75 14.11 10.41
N HIS A 471 -1.59 14.51 9.87
CA HIS A 471 -1.01 13.83 8.69
C HIS A 471 -0.45 12.45 9.07
N ARG A 472 0.23 12.34 10.20
CA ARG A 472 0.75 11.05 10.72
C ARG A 472 -0.37 10.08 11.09
N GLU A 473 -1.46 10.59 11.67
CA GLU A 473 -2.62 9.78 12.03
C GLU A 473 -3.30 9.19 10.77
N ARG A 474 -3.39 9.97 9.68
CA ARG A 474 -3.91 9.49 8.38
C ARG A 474 -3.04 8.41 7.74
N GLU A 475 -1.71 8.52 7.82
CA GLU A 475 -0.79 7.51 7.30
C GLU A 475 -0.91 6.18 8.08
N LEU A 476 -1.02 6.24 9.40
CA LEU A 476 -1.21 5.07 10.24
C LEU A 476 -2.54 4.36 9.95
N ILE A 477 -3.63 5.12 9.77
CA ILE A 477 -4.96 4.60 9.43
C ILE A 477 -4.95 3.91 8.05
N ALA A 478 -4.25 4.49 7.06
CA ALA A 478 -4.15 3.90 5.72
C ALA A 478 -3.36 2.58 5.73
N GLN A 479 -2.35 2.48 6.56
CA GLN A 479 -1.51 1.30 6.72
C GLN A 479 -2.27 0.17 7.44
N GLU A 480 -3.03 0.50 8.46
CA GLU A 480 -3.86 -0.45 9.23
C GLU A 480 -5.03 -1.02 8.39
N LEU A 481 -5.59 -0.21 7.49
CA LEU A 481 -6.60 -0.62 6.50
C LEU A 481 -6.03 -1.62 5.49
N HIS A 482 -4.84 -1.32 4.98
CA HIS A 482 -4.20 -2.15 3.97
C HIS A 482 -3.87 -3.53 4.53
N ASP A 483 -3.32 -3.59 5.74
CA ASP A 483 -2.79 -4.84 6.29
C ASP A 483 -3.89 -5.79 6.80
N ASN A 484 -4.95 -5.26 7.40
CA ASN A 484 -6.02 -6.11 7.98
C ASN A 484 -7.13 -6.47 6.99
N ILE A 485 -7.63 -5.49 6.21
CA ILE A 485 -8.81 -5.72 5.36
C ILE A 485 -8.43 -6.47 4.09
N ILE A 486 -7.30 -6.12 3.46
CA ILE A 486 -6.87 -6.78 2.23
C ILE A 486 -6.51 -8.25 2.50
N GLN A 487 -5.83 -8.55 3.61
CA GLN A 487 -5.53 -9.94 3.98
C GLN A 487 -6.79 -10.76 4.24
N SER A 488 -7.79 -10.17 4.88
CA SER A 488 -9.06 -10.86 5.18
C SER A 488 -9.87 -11.15 3.92
N ILE A 489 -9.92 -10.22 2.97
CA ILE A 489 -10.58 -10.42 1.66
C ILE A 489 -9.87 -11.54 0.87
N TYR A 490 -8.54 -11.57 0.91
CA TYR A 490 -7.76 -12.58 0.22
C TYR A 490 -8.02 -13.99 0.77
N SER A 491 -8.12 -14.11 2.09
CA SER A 491 -8.48 -15.38 2.77
C SER A 491 -9.86 -15.91 2.36
N VAL A 492 -10.85 -15.02 2.21
CA VAL A 492 -12.20 -15.39 1.73
C VAL A 492 -12.16 -15.86 0.29
N GLY A 493 -11.35 -15.19 -0.56
CA GLY A 493 -11.14 -15.57 -1.97
C GLY A 493 -10.59 -16.99 -2.11
N LEU A 494 -9.59 -17.35 -1.30
CA LEU A 494 -9.05 -18.72 -1.25
C LEU A 494 -10.10 -19.75 -0.82
N GLY A 495 -10.93 -19.39 0.16
CA GLY A 495 -12.03 -20.27 0.63
C GLY A 495 -13.08 -20.54 -0.44
N LEU A 496 -13.39 -19.53 -1.28
CA LEU A 496 -14.34 -19.68 -2.41
C LEU A 496 -13.76 -20.51 -3.56
N ASP A 497 -12.46 -20.38 -3.84
CA ASP A 497 -11.80 -21.19 -4.88
C ASP A 497 -11.69 -22.66 -4.45
N GLU A 498 -11.51 -22.93 -3.17
CA GLU A 498 -11.58 -24.27 -2.61
C GLU A 498 -13.01 -24.84 -2.67
N ALA A 499 -14.03 -24.04 -2.36
CA ALA A 499 -15.42 -24.44 -2.50
C ALA A 499 -15.77 -24.80 -3.95
N ARG A 500 -15.23 -24.04 -4.92
CA ARG A 500 -15.39 -24.35 -6.36
C ARG A 500 -14.81 -25.71 -6.74
N ARG A 501 -13.64 -26.08 -6.18
CA ARG A 501 -13.03 -27.40 -6.43
C ARG A 501 -13.83 -28.53 -5.73
N LEU A 502 -14.35 -28.28 -4.54
CA LEU A 502 -15.17 -29.24 -3.83
C LEU A 502 -16.50 -29.51 -4.55
N ALA A 503 -17.04 -28.54 -5.29
CA ALA A 503 -18.23 -28.73 -6.13
C ALA A 503 -18.07 -29.83 -7.19
N GLU A 504 -16.85 -30.01 -7.70
CA GLU A 504 -16.54 -31.02 -8.71
C GLU A 504 -16.06 -32.36 -8.11
N GLN A 505 -15.37 -32.29 -6.97
CA GLN A 505 -14.64 -33.44 -6.40
C GLN A 505 -15.34 -34.10 -5.20
N ASN A 506 -16.07 -33.32 -4.40
CA ASN A 506 -16.74 -33.81 -3.21
C ASN A 506 -17.94 -32.93 -2.80
N PRO A 507 -19.07 -33.01 -3.52
CA PRO A 507 -20.23 -32.14 -3.33
C PRO A 507 -20.83 -32.14 -1.93
N GLU A 508 -20.63 -33.21 -1.16
CA GLU A 508 -21.20 -33.32 0.20
C GLU A 508 -20.54 -32.35 1.21
N ARG A 509 -19.30 -31.94 0.96
CA ARG A 509 -18.58 -30.98 1.80
C ARG A 509 -18.70 -29.51 1.35
N LEU A 510 -19.33 -29.31 0.20
CA LEU A 510 -19.51 -27.99 -0.37
C LEU A 510 -20.32 -27.02 0.53
N PRO A 511 -21.47 -27.44 1.13
CA PRO A 511 -22.26 -26.55 1.96
C PRO A 511 -21.47 -26.01 3.16
N GLU A 512 -20.75 -26.88 3.87
CA GLU A 512 -19.93 -26.49 5.04
C GLU A 512 -18.85 -25.47 4.65
N ARG A 513 -18.22 -25.68 3.48
CA ARG A 513 -17.15 -24.81 3.01
C ARG A 513 -17.66 -23.46 2.51
N LEU A 514 -18.82 -23.45 1.85
CA LEU A 514 -19.50 -22.21 1.45
C LEU A 514 -19.96 -21.42 2.68
N GLU A 515 -20.50 -22.08 3.69
CA GLU A 515 -20.92 -21.44 4.93
C GLU A 515 -19.74 -20.78 5.65
N LYS A 516 -18.56 -21.45 5.66
CA LYS A 516 -17.32 -20.89 6.20
C LYS A 516 -16.81 -19.69 5.40
N ALA A 517 -16.90 -19.72 4.07
CA ALA A 517 -16.52 -18.60 3.22
C ALA A 517 -17.47 -17.40 3.37
N VAL A 518 -18.80 -17.66 3.47
CA VAL A 518 -19.82 -16.64 3.74
C VAL A 518 -19.62 -16.06 5.14
N GLY A 519 -19.31 -16.89 6.13
CA GLY A 519 -18.95 -16.45 7.47
C GLY A 519 -17.73 -15.52 7.49
N GLY A 520 -16.70 -15.88 6.73
CA GLY A 520 -15.51 -15.05 6.53
C GLY A 520 -15.82 -13.69 5.87
N LEU A 521 -16.65 -13.69 4.83
CA LEU A 521 -17.08 -12.45 4.16
C LEU A 521 -17.87 -11.54 5.10
N ASN A 522 -18.79 -12.12 5.88
CA ASN A 522 -19.54 -11.37 6.88
C ASN A 522 -18.66 -10.82 8.01
N ALA A 523 -17.56 -11.50 8.34
CA ALA A 523 -16.56 -11.00 9.27
C ALA A 523 -15.85 -9.77 8.68
N VAL A 524 -15.39 -9.84 7.43
CA VAL A 524 -14.77 -8.71 6.72
C VAL A 524 -15.73 -7.50 6.66
N ILE A 525 -17.00 -7.73 6.35
CA ILE A 525 -18.00 -6.66 6.29
C ILE A 525 -18.19 -6.02 7.67
N ARG A 526 -18.18 -6.80 8.76
CA ARG A 526 -18.23 -6.27 10.12
C ARG A 526 -16.98 -5.47 10.47
N ASP A 527 -15.81 -5.96 10.10
CA ASP A 527 -14.53 -5.29 10.36
C ASP A 527 -14.45 -3.94 9.61
N VAL A 528 -14.88 -3.91 8.33
CA VAL A 528 -15.00 -2.67 7.54
C VAL A 528 -16.00 -1.69 8.16
N ARG A 529 -17.17 -2.17 8.61
CA ARG A 529 -18.17 -1.30 9.27
C ARG A 529 -17.70 -0.79 10.62
N ALA A 530 -17.03 -1.61 11.40
CA ALA A 530 -16.43 -1.20 12.66
C ALA A 530 -15.34 -0.15 12.46
N PHE A 531 -14.53 -0.31 11.40
CA PHE A 531 -13.52 0.65 11.00
C PHE A 531 -14.11 1.99 10.53
N LEU A 532 -15.12 1.96 9.66
CA LEU A 532 -15.80 3.18 9.18
C LEU A 532 -16.56 3.90 10.31
N GLY A 533 -17.13 3.17 11.27
CA GLY A 533 -17.76 3.72 12.47
C GLY A 533 -16.79 4.35 13.46
N GLY A 534 -15.48 4.02 13.37
CA GLY A 534 -14.42 4.57 14.20
C GLY A 534 -13.71 5.81 13.63
N LEU A 535 -14.04 6.21 12.38
CA LEU A 535 -13.40 7.32 11.67
C LEU A 535 -14.02 8.71 11.93
N GLU A 536 -15.08 8.81 12.73
CA GLU A 536 -15.60 10.13 13.16
C GLU A 536 -14.95 10.54 14.50
N PRO A 537 -14.02 11.50 14.49
CA PRO A 537 -13.56 12.14 15.72
C PRO A 537 -14.51 13.28 16.09
N LYS A 538 -15.67 12.99 16.60
CA LYS A 538 -16.30 13.88 17.57
C LYS A 538 -15.70 13.48 18.91
N GLY A 539 -14.97 14.39 19.54
CA GLY A 539 -14.39 14.15 20.85
C GLY A 539 -15.47 13.56 21.77
N LEU A 540 -15.27 12.32 22.21
CA LEU A 540 -16.20 11.60 23.05
C LEU A 540 -16.31 12.37 24.37
N ASP A 541 -17.53 12.81 24.76
CA ASP A 541 -17.73 13.34 26.11
C ASP A 541 -17.63 12.18 27.11
N GLY A 542 -16.95 12.40 28.25
CA GLY A 542 -16.81 11.39 29.29
C GLY A 542 -18.16 10.78 29.72
N ASN A 543 -19.23 11.55 29.71
CA ASN A 543 -20.57 11.06 30.02
C ASN A 543 -21.14 10.07 28.99
N GLU A 544 -20.65 10.09 27.76
CA GLU A 544 -21.07 9.19 26.67
C GLU A 544 -20.31 7.86 26.69
N LEU A 545 -19.20 7.77 27.43
CA LEU A 545 -18.27 6.64 27.44
C LEU A 545 -18.96 5.30 27.76
N LYS A 546 -19.89 5.29 28.72
CA LYS A 546 -20.67 4.08 29.08
C LYS A 546 -21.55 3.61 27.95
N GLY A 547 -22.18 4.52 27.24
CA GLY A 547 -23.03 4.24 26.08
C GLY A 547 -22.19 3.70 24.92
N ALA A 548 -21.05 4.31 24.65
CA ALA A 548 -20.13 3.92 23.61
C ALA A 548 -19.54 2.49 23.85
N LEU A 549 -19.14 2.16 25.08
CA LEU A 549 -18.65 0.81 25.40
C LEU A 549 -19.76 -0.24 25.35
N LYS A 550 -20.99 0.09 25.73
CA LYS A 550 -22.14 -0.82 25.57
C LYS A 550 -22.45 -1.07 24.09
N SER A 551 -22.31 -0.08 23.22
CA SER A 551 -22.52 -0.25 21.78
C SER A 551 -21.53 -1.25 21.16
N VAL A 552 -20.30 -1.32 21.66
CA VAL A 552 -19.31 -2.33 21.24
C VAL A 552 -19.81 -3.73 21.56
N LEU A 553 -20.42 -3.94 22.72
CA LEU A 553 -20.99 -5.25 23.11
C LEU A 553 -22.24 -5.61 22.31
N LEU A 554 -23.13 -4.64 22.04
CA LEU A 554 -24.34 -4.86 21.26
C LEU A 554 -24.03 -5.34 19.82
N ALA A 555 -22.90 -4.92 19.28
CA ALA A 555 -22.42 -5.36 17.96
C ALA A 555 -21.86 -6.81 17.95
N SER A 556 -21.61 -7.42 19.12
CA SER A 556 -20.88 -8.69 19.26
C SER A 556 -21.76 -9.93 19.50
N GLY A 557 -23.11 -9.78 19.59
CA GLY A 557 -24.07 -10.87 19.80
C GLY A 557 -24.46 -11.10 21.26
N GLU A 558 -25.64 -11.73 21.49
CA GLU A 558 -26.23 -11.87 22.83
C GLU A 558 -25.39 -12.73 23.79
N ASP A 559 -24.78 -13.80 23.31
CA ASP A 559 -23.91 -14.69 24.10
C ASP A 559 -22.66 -13.99 24.65
N GLN A 560 -22.17 -12.97 23.98
CA GLN A 560 -20.99 -12.21 24.40
C GLN A 560 -21.36 -11.15 25.45
N GLN A 561 -22.57 -10.60 25.40
CA GLN A 561 -23.03 -9.57 26.35
C GLN A 561 -23.12 -10.09 27.78
N ALA A 562 -23.51 -11.34 27.98
CA ALA A 562 -23.60 -11.98 29.29
C ALA A 562 -22.24 -12.17 29.99
N ARG A 563 -21.14 -12.08 29.25
CA ARG A 563 -19.76 -12.26 29.75
C ARG A 563 -19.08 -10.97 30.17
N PHE A 564 -19.76 -9.79 30.01
CA PHE A 564 -19.15 -8.50 30.31
C PHE A 564 -19.93 -7.77 31.42
N SER A 565 -19.17 -7.16 32.35
CA SER A 565 -19.65 -6.27 33.38
C SER A 565 -19.00 -4.89 33.21
N ILE A 566 -19.79 -3.85 32.89
CA ILE A 566 -19.27 -2.48 32.71
C ILE A 566 -19.75 -1.61 33.88
N ARG A 567 -18.82 -1.13 34.69
CA ARG A 567 -19.03 -0.24 35.84
C ARG A 567 -18.29 1.06 35.61
N ILE A 568 -19.00 2.13 35.36
CA ILE A 568 -18.44 3.47 35.15
C ILE A 568 -19.04 4.42 36.17
N ASP A 569 -18.17 4.98 36.99
CA ASP A 569 -18.51 6.08 37.89
C ASP A 569 -18.74 7.36 37.07
N PRO A 570 -19.94 7.95 37.11
CA PRO A 570 -20.21 9.17 36.38
C PRO A 570 -19.30 10.34 36.74
N ALA A 571 -18.86 10.44 37.99
CA ALA A 571 -17.95 11.50 38.42
C ALA A 571 -16.54 11.30 37.82
N ALA A 572 -16.07 10.06 37.76
CA ALA A 572 -14.81 9.73 37.08
C ALA A 572 -14.90 10.03 35.59
N ALA A 573 -15.98 9.60 34.93
CA ALA A 573 -16.19 9.82 33.51
C ALA A 573 -16.27 11.30 33.14
N GLY A 574 -17.01 12.10 33.92
CA GLY A 574 -17.17 13.55 33.70
C GLY A 574 -15.89 14.37 33.98
N SER A 575 -14.90 13.81 34.68
CA SER A 575 -13.63 14.49 34.92
C SER A 575 -12.58 14.32 33.82
N LEU A 576 -12.85 13.45 32.83
CA LEU A 576 -11.97 13.25 31.68
C LEU A 576 -12.17 14.36 30.64
N THR A 577 -11.08 14.85 30.09
CA THR A 577 -11.15 15.70 28.88
C THR A 577 -11.65 14.89 27.69
N PRO A 578 -12.22 15.49 26.62
CA PRO A 578 -12.65 14.76 25.42
C PRO A 578 -11.57 13.89 24.81
N THR A 579 -10.32 14.35 24.81
CA THR A 579 -9.18 13.57 24.33
C THR A 579 -8.91 12.37 25.24
N GLN A 580 -8.92 12.57 26.55
CA GLN A 580 -8.74 11.49 27.53
C GLN A 580 -9.87 10.47 27.45
N ALA A 581 -11.13 10.92 27.34
CA ALA A 581 -12.30 10.06 27.21
C ALA A 581 -12.23 9.21 25.92
N THR A 582 -11.78 9.79 24.82
CA THR A 582 -11.60 9.09 23.55
C THR A 582 -10.50 8.03 23.65
N GLU A 583 -9.36 8.34 24.25
CA GLU A 583 -8.27 7.35 24.39
C GLU A 583 -8.62 6.27 25.40
N VAL A 584 -9.26 6.61 26.51
CA VAL A 584 -9.80 5.64 27.48
C VAL A 584 -10.80 4.69 26.81
N PHE A 585 -11.67 5.21 25.97
CA PHE A 585 -12.60 4.40 25.16
C PHE A 585 -11.86 3.45 24.21
N ASN A 586 -10.86 3.94 23.48
CA ASN A 586 -10.11 3.13 22.52
C ASN A 586 -9.31 2.01 23.22
N ILE A 587 -8.71 2.30 24.36
CA ILE A 587 -8.01 1.31 25.19
C ILE A 587 -9.00 0.25 25.68
N ALA A 588 -10.13 0.67 26.25
CA ALA A 588 -11.15 -0.25 26.76
C ALA A 588 -11.72 -1.12 25.64
N ARG A 589 -12.01 -0.56 24.46
CA ARG A 589 -12.51 -1.28 23.28
C ARG A 589 -11.52 -2.35 22.82
N GLU A 590 -10.25 -2.00 22.71
CA GLU A 590 -9.20 -2.93 22.30
C GLU A 590 -9.05 -4.08 23.32
N ALA A 591 -9.02 -3.76 24.62
CA ALA A 591 -8.93 -4.75 25.67
C ALA A 591 -10.15 -5.71 25.69
N MET A 592 -11.35 -5.14 25.51
CA MET A 592 -12.60 -5.93 25.38
C MET A 592 -12.57 -6.84 24.15
N THR A 593 -12.07 -6.35 23.03
CA THR A 593 -11.91 -7.13 21.78
C THR A 593 -10.92 -8.28 21.98
N ASN A 594 -9.81 -8.02 22.67
CA ASN A 594 -8.82 -9.05 23.01
C ASN A 594 -9.39 -10.11 23.94
N ALA A 595 -10.18 -9.70 24.93
CA ALA A 595 -10.87 -10.65 25.82
C ALA A 595 -11.87 -11.52 25.05
N MET A 596 -12.61 -10.96 24.09
CA MET A 596 -13.55 -11.69 23.24
C MET A 596 -12.86 -12.67 22.30
N ARG A 597 -11.74 -12.27 21.71
CA ARG A 597 -11.05 -13.06 20.67
C ARG A 597 -10.08 -14.11 21.24
N HIS A 598 -9.42 -13.79 22.34
CA HIS A 598 -8.24 -14.55 22.77
C HIS A 598 -8.34 -15.15 24.18
N ALA A 599 -9.11 -14.53 25.09
CA ALA A 599 -9.09 -14.94 26.49
C ALA A 599 -10.04 -16.11 26.81
N GLN A 600 -11.06 -16.36 25.99
CA GLN A 600 -12.16 -17.31 26.29
C GLN A 600 -12.73 -17.12 27.71
N ALA A 601 -12.73 -15.90 28.19
CA ALA A 601 -13.06 -15.58 29.58
C ALA A 601 -14.54 -15.78 29.88
N PRO A 602 -14.90 -16.47 30.97
CA PRO A 602 -16.26 -16.53 31.46
C PRO A 602 -16.82 -15.17 31.89
N LEU A 603 -15.97 -14.28 32.36
CA LEU A 603 -16.33 -12.92 32.78
C LEU A 603 -15.21 -11.94 32.49
N THR A 604 -15.55 -10.80 31.88
CA THR A 604 -14.66 -9.64 31.75
C THR A 604 -15.32 -8.43 32.40
N THR A 605 -14.59 -7.76 33.26
CA THR A 605 -15.06 -6.56 33.99
C THR A 605 -14.31 -5.33 33.50
N VAL A 606 -15.03 -4.29 33.11
CA VAL A 606 -14.50 -2.97 32.78
C VAL A 606 -14.96 -2.00 33.86
N THR A 607 -14.02 -1.39 34.57
CA THR A 607 -14.32 -0.49 35.67
C THR A 607 -13.62 0.84 35.46
N LEU A 608 -14.36 1.94 35.61
CA LEU A 608 -13.79 3.30 35.62
C LEU A 608 -14.17 3.97 36.94
N LEU A 609 -13.17 4.34 37.74
CA LEU A 609 -13.37 4.90 39.07
C LEU A 609 -12.56 6.17 39.26
N ALA A 610 -13.10 7.11 40.05
CA ALA A 610 -12.35 8.26 40.53
C ALA A 610 -11.37 7.82 41.62
N THR A 611 -10.14 8.31 41.56
CA THR A 611 -9.11 8.12 42.58
C THR A 611 -8.66 9.46 43.13
N GLY A 612 -7.98 9.46 44.25
CA GLY A 612 -7.48 10.73 44.86
C GLY A 612 -6.47 11.50 43.99
N ARG A 613 -6.02 10.93 42.84
CA ARG A 613 -5.06 11.51 41.90
C ARG A 613 -5.56 11.65 40.46
N GLY A 614 -6.79 11.24 40.21
CA GLY A 614 -7.35 11.25 38.86
C GLY A 614 -8.38 10.15 38.63
N VAL A 615 -8.34 9.51 37.48
CA VAL A 615 -9.28 8.48 37.08
C VAL A 615 -8.53 7.19 36.77
N ARG A 616 -9.01 6.07 37.28
CA ARG A 616 -8.52 4.73 37.00
C ARG A 616 -9.48 3.97 36.10
N LEU A 617 -9.00 3.55 34.92
CA LEU A 617 -9.61 2.50 34.10
C LEU A 617 -8.97 1.17 34.46
N GLU A 618 -9.79 0.17 34.75
CA GLU A 618 -9.36 -1.20 35.03
C GLU A 618 -10.16 -2.17 34.18
N ILE A 619 -9.49 -3.03 33.43
CA ILE A 619 -10.11 -4.08 32.64
C ILE A 619 -9.52 -5.41 33.10
N GLU A 620 -10.35 -6.30 33.58
CA GLU A 620 -9.95 -7.60 34.12
C GLU A 620 -10.79 -8.71 33.47
N ASP A 621 -10.13 -9.73 32.95
CA ASP A 621 -10.74 -10.97 32.48
C ASP A 621 -10.23 -12.16 33.26
N ASN A 622 -11.08 -13.15 33.45
CA ASN A 622 -10.73 -14.41 34.10
C ASN A 622 -10.52 -15.56 33.10
N GLY A 623 -9.97 -15.24 31.94
CA GLY A 623 -9.70 -16.18 30.87
C GLY A 623 -8.34 -16.89 30.97
N GLY A 624 -7.84 -17.36 29.82
CA GLY A 624 -6.62 -18.15 29.74
C GLY A 624 -5.34 -17.42 30.10
N GLY A 625 -5.33 -16.09 30.07
CA GLY A 625 -4.13 -15.27 30.32
C GLY A 625 -2.95 -15.63 29.41
N PHE A 626 -1.84 -14.97 29.58
CA PHE A 626 -0.60 -15.20 28.81
C PHE A 626 0.62 -14.79 29.62
N ASP A 627 1.80 -15.20 29.16
CA ASP A 627 3.08 -14.78 29.74
C ASP A 627 3.60 -13.52 29.01
N PRO A 628 3.57 -12.33 29.64
CA PRO A 628 4.02 -11.09 28.99
C PRO A 628 5.48 -11.11 28.55
N ALA A 629 6.33 -11.95 29.16
CA ALA A 629 7.75 -12.04 28.81
C ALA A 629 8.01 -12.89 27.55
N LYS A 630 7.04 -13.72 27.13
CA LYS A 630 7.12 -14.57 25.94
C LYS A 630 6.39 -14.01 24.73
N LEU A 631 5.80 -12.85 24.84
CA LEU A 631 5.19 -12.17 23.71
C LEU A 631 6.26 -11.80 22.69
N GLU A 632 6.18 -12.37 21.50
CA GLU A 632 6.95 -11.92 20.34
C GLU A 632 6.69 -10.42 20.11
N ARG A 633 7.68 -9.71 19.55
CA ARG A 633 7.66 -8.25 19.31
C ARG A 633 6.46 -7.74 18.47
N ASP A 634 5.53 -8.61 18.05
CA ASP A 634 4.41 -8.34 17.14
C ASP A 634 3.02 -8.26 17.80
N SER A 635 2.89 -8.19 19.12
CA SER A 635 1.59 -7.92 19.75
C SER A 635 1.18 -6.45 19.61
N LEU A 636 0.79 -6.08 18.38
CA LEU A 636 0.41 -4.72 17.97
C LEU A 636 -0.66 -4.10 18.88
N GLY A 637 -1.69 -4.84 19.28
CA GLY A 637 -2.79 -4.34 20.12
C GLY A 637 -2.33 -3.85 21.50
N LEU A 638 -1.46 -4.59 22.19
CA LEU A 638 -0.93 -4.20 23.50
C LEU A 638 -0.04 -2.97 23.40
N ARG A 639 0.78 -2.89 22.38
CA ARG A 639 1.62 -1.70 22.11
C ARG A 639 0.78 -0.46 21.82
N HIS A 640 -0.27 -0.59 21.02
CA HIS A 640 -1.17 0.52 20.72
C HIS A 640 -1.88 1.01 21.97
N MET A 641 -2.39 0.11 22.82
CA MET A 641 -3.00 0.51 24.08
C MET A 641 -2.01 1.25 25.01
N GLN A 642 -0.78 0.77 25.10
CA GLN A 642 0.27 1.43 25.86
C GLN A 642 0.62 2.81 25.29
N GLN A 643 0.77 2.95 23.98
CA GLN A 643 1.04 4.22 23.33
C GLN A 643 -0.11 5.22 23.52
N ARG A 644 -1.36 4.76 23.45
CA ARG A 644 -2.54 5.58 23.74
C ARG A 644 -2.58 6.05 25.19
N ALA A 645 -2.24 5.20 26.15
CA ALA A 645 -2.11 5.61 27.55
C ALA A 645 -1.03 6.70 27.72
N GLN A 646 0.13 6.52 27.08
CA GLN A 646 1.21 7.50 27.10
C GLN A 646 0.83 8.83 26.45
N SER A 647 0.04 8.81 25.35
CA SER A 647 -0.37 10.02 24.64
C SER A 647 -1.23 10.97 25.50
N ILE A 648 -1.94 10.43 26.50
CA ILE A 648 -2.77 11.21 27.45
C ILE A 648 -2.07 11.39 28.81
N GLY A 649 -0.77 11.05 28.91
CA GLY A 649 0.00 11.17 30.14
C GLY A 649 -0.42 10.20 31.24
N ALA A 650 -1.09 9.10 30.88
CA ALA A 650 -1.52 8.08 31.83
C ALA A 650 -0.43 7.05 32.11
N THR A 651 -0.45 6.46 33.31
CA THR A 651 0.36 5.29 33.62
C THR A 651 -0.34 4.03 33.11
N TRP A 652 0.45 3.07 32.65
CA TRP A 652 -0.01 1.79 32.11
C TRP A 652 0.59 0.64 32.90
N GLN A 653 -0.26 -0.31 33.32
CA GLN A 653 0.16 -1.55 33.97
C GLN A 653 -0.59 -2.71 33.33
N LEU A 654 0.12 -3.81 33.08
CA LEU A 654 -0.42 -5.05 32.52
C LEU A 654 0.02 -6.21 33.41
N GLU A 655 -0.94 -6.94 33.92
CA GLU A 655 -0.75 -8.16 34.71
C GLU A 655 -1.43 -9.31 34.00
N SER A 656 -0.69 -10.33 33.59
CA SER A 656 -1.24 -11.55 33.00
C SER A 656 -0.34 -12.75 33.29
N ALA A 657 -0.93 -13.89 33.50
CA ALA A 657 -0.22 -15.16 33.62
C ALA A 657 -1.08 -16.29 33.07
N PRO A 658 -0.49 -17.35 32.48
CA PRO A 658 -1.23 -18.48 31.95
C PRO A 658 -2.17 -19.08 32.98
N GLY A 659 -3.46 -19.20 32.64
CA GLY A 659 -4.53 -19.71 33.50
C GLY A 659 -5.04 -18.76 34.58
N LYS A 660 -4.56 -17.50 34.63
CA LYS A 660 -4.98 -16.50 35.64
C LYS A 660 -5.68 -15.26 35.08
N GLY A 661 -5.98 -15.27 33.76
CA GLY A 661 -6.60 -14.14 33.07
C GLY A 661 -5.63 -12.96 32.84
N THR A 662 -6.21 -11.82 32.45
CA THR A 662 -5.45 -10.59 32.17
C THR A 662 -6.08 -9.41 32.90
N ARG A 663 -5.26 -8.54 33.45
CA ARG A 663 -5.65 -7.29 34.10
C ARG A 663 -4.85 -6.13 33.53
N ILE A 664 -5.57 -5.13 33.03
CA ILE A 664 -5.02 -3.89 32.47
C ILE A 664 -5.46 -2.74 33.38
N ILE A 665 -4.51 -1.92 33.81
CA ILE A 665 -4.76 -0.75 34.65
C ILE A 665 -4.18 0.48 33.96
N VAL A 666 -5.00 1.52 33.82
CA VAL A 666 -4.61 2.81 33.27
C VAL A 666 -5.02 3.91 34.24
N ASP A 667 -4.05 4.60 34.82
CA ASP A 667 -4.29 5.73 35.71
C ASP A 667 -4.07 7.05 34.96
N VAL A 668 -5.14 7.75 34.74
CA VAL A 668 -5.19 9.07 34.09
C VAL A 668 -5.11 10.14 35.17
N SER A 669 -4.03 10.92 35.20
CA SER A 669 -3.91 12.02 36.15
C SER A 669 -4.89 13.15 35.82
N SER A 670 -5.63 13.63 36.79
CA SER A 670 -6.33 14.93 36.65
C SER A 670 -5.25 16.00 36.58
N SER A 671 -5.09 16.68 35.43
CA SER A 671 -4.24 17.87 35.36
C SER A 671 -4.72 18.85 36.45
N PRO A 672 -3.86 19.30 37.37
CA PRO A 672 -4.22 20.44 38.17
C PRO A 672 -4.40 21.62 37.21
N LEU A 673 -5.53 22.28 37.23
CA LEU A 673 -5.70 23.63 36.75
C LEU A 673 -4.47 24.42 37.24
N LEU A 674 -3.62 24.88 36.33
CA LEU A 674 -2.54 25.82 36.62
C LEU A 674 -3.16 27.03 37.34
N THR A 675 -3.12 27.01 38.65
CA THR A 675 -3.20 28.21 39.46
C THR A 675 -1.94 29.00 39.11
N LEU A 676 -2.10 30.08 38.38
CA LEU A 676 -1.10 31.11 38.18
C LEU A 676 -0.55 31.50 39.55
N PRO A 677 0.78 31.56 39.76
CA PRO A 677 1.32 32.12 40.99
C PRO A 677 0.88 33.57 41.05
N ALA A 678 0.36 33.94 42.19
CA ALA A 678 0.04 35.33 42.58
C ALA A 678 1.33 36.16 42.40
N ILE A 679 1.24 37.20 41.60
CA ILE A 679 2.26 38.21 41.46
C ILE A 679 2.32 38.90 42.83
N ASN A 680 3.43 38.67 43.55
CA ASN A 680 3.76 39.48 44.70
C ASN A 680 4.20 40.85 44.17
N ASP A 681 3.32 41.85 44.38
CA ASP A 681 3.72 43.24 44.36
C ASP A 681 4.59 43.49 45.60
N ASN A 682 5.94 43.47 45.45
CA ASN A 682 6.88 44.20 46.28
C ASN A 682 8.30 43.98 45.72
N GLU A 683 8.78 44.90 44.90
CA GLU A 683 10.02 45.70 44.86
C GLU A 683 10.15 46.41 43.51
#